data_60f4567e2f2e0344afb58bb5f7949527
#
_entry.id   60f4567e2f2e0344afb58bb5f7949527
#
_cell.length_a   1.000
_cell.length_b   1.000
_cell.length_c   1.000
_cell.angle_alpha   90.00
_cell.angle_beta   90.00
_cell.angle_gamma   90.00
#
_symmetry.space_group_name_H-M   'P 1'
#
loop_
_entity.id
_entity.type
_entity.pdbx_description
1 polymer ?
#
loop_
_entity_poly.entity_id
_entity_poly.type
_entity_poly.pdbx_seq_one_letter_code
_entity_poly.pdbx_strand_id
1 'polypeptide(L)'
;MTGVHFLGIGGVGMAGVAFLLKARGRAVSGCDLYATPRTRWLEANGIPVAIGHNATHIDSSIGELIVTPAVPPDNPELAAARAAGITVRSRGEVLASLVNATDGIAVCGTHGKTTTATFTTRLLQNLGTHPSWCIGGETGSVPVAGVGTGPLVVEADESDGTLALYRPHTLVLNAVDFDHLEHFSSKEDYFDCYRTVIRQTSDTIIVCADHPQALDLVQGVCPQGSGDLSPKIVTFGFAPGAQANAADWPDIPVLGRHNVANALAAIAVALSRGFTREQIVAALPDAVSALPDRRFERVAESDGVFVYTDYAHHPAELKCAIDMARALHPARLRVLFQPHRYSRTKALCNEFPPAFAAADEVVLAPVYPAFEEPLLGGDIADLYAAFRGQALHVLLARSLNEGWRHLFLTARPGDVLMLLGAGDIVNLVPRVKEEMSGWKFPDRTWTPLVAHSFFRTGGETCGGGAQVIVGMGSNTWFSDCATDIEIVQVPSNRPAARSGASLLANHPELAFMAGIPGTVGGWTKMNAGAFGDSFGNHVESVEVVLADGTVRTIPAADCGFAYRRSAIPGLITSVTLKPIPSGGASARPADFLARRKSFPPRTCGSVFKNPPDASAGKLLEEAGCKSLRVGGAYVWQEHANVIVAGDGCTSSDILALARLMAARVRARFGIVLEPEIRGLVTGDGDAAATRSPPPPQTPETSHRT
;
A
#
# COMPACT_ATOMS: atom_id res chain seq x y z
N MET A 1 19.03 41.21 -8.15
CA MET A 1 19.19 39.76 -8.34
C MET A 1 17.88 39.25 -8.90
N THR A 2 17.92 38.50 -9.98
CA THR A 2 16.75 37.84 -10.56
C THR A 2 16.19 36.79 -9.61
N GLY A 3 14.86 36.65 -9.59
CA GLY A 3 14.12 35.71 -8.73
C GLY A 3 14.35 34.24 -9.12
N VAL A 4 14.09 33.34 -8.21
CA VAL A 4 14.13 31.90 -8.40
C VAL A 4 12.70 31.36 -8.24
N HIS A 5 12.23 30.62 -9.24
CA HIS A 5 10.94 29.96 -9.18
C HIS A 5 11.11 28.44 -9.08
N PHE A 6 10.29 27.79 -8.22
CA PHE A 6 10.35 26.35 -7.98
C PHE A 6 9.11 25.67 -8.54
N LEU A 7 9.29 24.69 -9.38
CA LEU A 7 8.23 23.87 -9.94
C LEU A 7 8.06 22.58 -9.13
N GLY A 8 6.92 22.42 -8.43
CA GLY A 8 6.72 21.36 -7.44
C GLY A 8 7.35 21.68 -6.08
N ILE A 9 7.19 22.93 -5.61
CA ILE A 9 7.88 23.47 -4.42
C ILE A 9 7.51 22.74 -3.12
N GLY A 10 6.33 22.11 -3.04
CA GLY A 10 5.86 21.33 -1.88
C GLY A 10 6.51 19.96 -1.73
N GLY A 11 7.36 19.55 -2.68
CA GLY A 11 8.17 18.34 -2.53
C GLY A 11 9.16 18.48 -1.36
N VAL A 12 9.41 17.39 -0.62
CA VAL A 12 10.26 17.42 0.60
C VAL A 12 11.61 18.09 0.35
N GLY A 13 12.35 17.61 -0.64
CA GLY A 13 13.65 18.18 -0.96
C GLY A 13 13.58 19.57 -1.60
N MET A 14 12.51 19.89 -2.35
CA MET A 14 12.31 21.20 -2.98
C MET A 14 12.08 22.29 -1.95
N ALA A 15 11.20 22.04 -0.97
CA ALA A 15 10.85 22.99 0.08
C ALA A 15 12.08 23.40 0.91
N GLY A 16 12.93 22.42 1.25
CA GLY A 16 14.17 22.68 1.99
C GLY A 16 15.13 23.61 1.23
N VAL A 17 15.36 23.35 -0.06
CA VAL A 17 16.24 24.19 -0.90
C VAL A 17 15.66 25.59 -1.08
N ALA A 18 14.33 25.70 -1.32
CA ALA A 18 13.65 26.99 -1.43
C ALA A 18 13.83 27.85 -0.16
N PHE A 19 13.65 27.24 1.01
CA PHE A 19 13.85 27.89 2.30
C PHE A 19 15.29 28.36 2.49
N LEU A 20 16.30 27.53 2.19
CA LEU A 20 17.72 27.91 2.29
C LEU A 20 18.10 29.08 1.36
N LEU A 21 17.59 29.09 0.13
CA LEU A 21 17.82 30.19 -0.82
C LEU A 21 17.17 31.49 -0.34
N LYS A 22 15.93 31.42 0.19
CA LYS A 22 15.25 32.57 0.78
C LYS A 22 16.05 33.15 1.95
N ALA A 23 16.52 32.30 2.86
CA ALA A 23 17.31 32.72 4.01
C ALA A 23 18.65 33.35 3.61
N ARG A 24 19.19 33.02 2.42
CA ARG A 24 20.37 33.65 1.83
C ARG A 24 20.05 34.92 1.01
N GLY A 25 18.84 35.46 1.15
CA GLY A 25 18.46 36.74 0.54
C GLY A 25 18.03 36.66 -0.93
N ARG A 26 17.81 35.45 -1.50
CA ARG A 26 17.23 35.30 -2.84
C ARG A 26 15.72 35.60 -2.81
N ALA A 27 15.21 36.23 -3.82
CA ALA A 27 13.77 36.28 -4.07
C ALA A 27 13.32 34.90 -4.55
N VAL A 28 12.44 34.22 -3.78
CA VAL A 28 12.00 32.86 -4.05
C VAL A 28 10.49 32.82 -4.15
N SER A 29 9.99 32.13 -5.17
CA SER A 29 8.57 31.78 -5.36
C SER A 29 8.47 30.35 -5.87
N GLY A 30 7.27 29.81 -5.97
CA GLY A 30 7.07 28.51 -6.59
C GLY A 30 5.61 28.14 -6.74
N CYS A 31 5.37 26.97 -7.33
CA CYS A 31 4.04 26.39 -7.48
C CYS A 31 4.03 24.92 -7.14
N ASP A 32 2.84 24.39 -6.83
CA ASP A 32 2.60 22.98 -6.64
C ASP A 32 1.18 22.63 -7.09
N LEU A 33 0.93 21.37 -7.44
CA LEU A 33 -0.42 20.91 -7.82
C LEU A 33 -1.43 21.02 -6.69
N TYR A 34 -0.98 20.82 -5.45
CA TYR A 34 -1.85 20.74 -4.28
C TYR A 34 -1.31 21.55 -3.11
N ALA A 35 -2.23 22.11 -2.32
CA ALA A 35 -1.89 22.71 -1.03
C ALA A 35 -1.57 21.59 -0.02
N THR A 36 -0.36 21.61 0.53
CA THR A 36 0.15 20.63 1.50
C THR A 36 0.58 21.33 2.79
N PRO A 37 0.85 20.61 3.90
CA PRO A 37 1.47 21.22 5.08
C PRO A 37 2.78 21.96 4.75
N ARG A 38 3.59 21.43 3.82
CA ARG A 38 4.85 22.06 3.39
C ARG A 38 4.66 23.34 2.58
N THR A 39 3.68 23.40 1.69
CA THR A 39 3.39 24.66 0.97
C THR A 39 2.97 25.75 1.95
N ARG A 40 2.13 25.42 2.94
CA ARG A 40 1.72 26.37 4.01
C ARG A 40 2.92 26.79 4.89
N TRP A 41 3.82 25.87 5.19
CA TRP A 41 5.05 26.18 5.91
C TRP A 41 5.93 27.16 5.14
N LEU A 42 6.06 27.00 3.81
CA LEU A 42 6.78 27.94 2.95
C LEU A 42 6.13 29.32 2.93
N GLU A 43 4.81 29.40 2.80
CA GLU A 43 4.05 30.64 2.85
C GLU A 43 4.23 31.37 4.20
N ALA A 44 4.17 30.63 5.30
CA ALA A 44 4.43 31.16 6.64
C ALA A 44 5.86 31.69 6.81
N ASN A 45 6.82 31.21 5.99
CA ASN A 45 8.19 31.70 5.94
C ASN A 45 8.43 32.74 4.83
N GLY A 46 7.35 33.32 4.28
CA GLY A 46 7.41 34.42 3.33
C GLY A 46 7.84 34.00 1.91
N ILE A 47 7.60 32.77 1.51
CA ILE A 47 7.79 32.25 0.16
C ILE A 47 6.43 32.09 -0.50
N PRO A 48 6.07 32.91 -1.52
CA PRO A 48 4.81 32.77 -2.24
C PRO A 48 4.70 31.41 -2.96
N VAL A 49 3.55 30.72 -2.79
CA VAL A 49 3.28 29.45 -3.45
C VAL A 49 1.97 29.56 -4.22
N ALA A 50 2.01 29.33 -5.54
CA ALA A 50 0.82 29.21 -6.37
C ALA A 50 0.32 27.75 -6.40
N ILE A 51 -0.99 27.55 -6.41
CA ILE A 51 -1.58 26.20 -6.58
C ILE A 51 -2.01 26.02 -8.03
N GLY A 52 -1.57 24.92 -8.63
CA GLY A 52 -1.68 24.63 -10.06
C GLY A 52 -0.46 25.11 -10.85
N HIS A 53 -0.40 24.71 -12.12
CA HIS A 53 0.67 25.09 -13.05
C HIS A 53 0.14 26.04 -14.12
N ASN A 54 0.81 27.18 -14.30
CA ASN A 54 0.42 28.17 -15.31
C ASN A 54 1.66 28.90 -15.87
N ALA A 55 1.76 29.01 -17.19
CA ALA A 55 2.85 29.73 -17.86
C ALA A 55 3.04 31.19 -17.36
N THR A 56 1.97 31.83 -16.84
CA THR A 56 2.01 33.18 -16.28
C THR A 56 2.78 33.30 -14.96
N HIS A 57 3.12 32.19 -14.30
CA HIS A 57 3.99 32.21 -13.12
C HIS A 57 5.45 32.56 -13.48
N ILE A 58 5.80 32.40 -14.77
CA ILE A 58 7.13 32.73 -15.30
C ILE A 58 7.07 34.14 -15.93
N ASP A 59 7.50 35.13 -15.16
CA ASP A 59 7.56 36.51 -15.58
C ASP A 59 9.01 37.03 -15.68
N SER A 60 9.19 38.28 -16.06
CA SER A 60 10.51 38.90 -16.26
C SER A 60 11.35 39.08 -14.99
N SER A 61 10.76 38.85 -13.79
CA SER A 61 11.48 38.88 -12.52
C SER A 61 12.23 37.57 -12.27
N ILE A 62 11.83 36.48 -12.94
CA ILE A 62 12.38 35.14 -12.77
C ILE A 62 13.62 34.98 -13.67
N GLY A 63 14.75 34.68 -13.06
CA GLY A 63 16.00 34.39 -13.80
C GLY A 63 16.45 32.95 -13.72
N GLU A 64 15.84 32.16 -12.84
CA GLU A 64 16.19 30.76 -12.61
C GLU A 64 14.94 29.93 -12.27
N LEU A 65 14.75 28.83 -12.97
CA LEU A 65 13.69 27.84 -12.68
C LEU A 65 14.30 26.56 -12.09
N ILE A 66 13.83 26.14 -10.92
CA ILE A 66 14.28 24.91 -10.28
C ILE A 66 13.21 23.84 -10.47
N VAL A 67 13.64 22.67 -10.96
CA VAL A 67 12.74 21.56 -11.29
C VAL A 67 13.13 20.27 -10.56
N THR A 68 12.16 19.36 -10.45
CA THR A 68 12.38 17.96 -10.03
C THR A 68 12.14 17.03 -11.21
N PRO A 69 12.74 15.82 -11.24
CA PRO A 69 12.47 14.81 -12.27
C PRO A 69 11.00 14.42 -12.43
N ALA A 70 10.17 14.65 -11.41
CA ALA A 70 8.73 14.36 -11.45
C ALA A 70 7.94 15.34 -12.36
N VAL A 71 8.53 16.44 -12.80
CA VAL A 71 7.86 17.42 -13.68
C VAL A 71 7.83 16.91 -15.12
N PRO A 72 6.65 16.76 -15.73
CA PRO A 72 6.53 16.32 -17.11
C PRO A 72 7.20 17.30 -18.09
N PRO A 73 7.81 16.82 -19.19
CA PRO A 73 8.48 17.68 -20.17
C PRO A 73 7.59 18.73 -20.85
N ASP A 74 6.28 18.49 -20.90
CA ASP A 74 5.24 19.35 -21.48
C ASP A 74 4.62 20.32 -20.48
N ASN A 75 5.15 20.42 -19.27
CA ASN A 75 4.68 21.37 -18.27
C ASN A 75 4.72 22.81 -18.80
N PRO A 76 3.61 23.60 -18.67
CA PRO A 76 3.50 24.94 -19.28
C PRO A 76 4.51 25.95 -18.73
N GLU A 77 4.91 25.86 -17.48
CA GLU A 77 5.92 26.75 -16.88
C GLU A 77 7.33 26.40 -17.36
N LEU A 78 7.65 25.10 -17.48
CA LEU A 78 8.92 24.65 -18.04
C LEU A 78 9.07 25.09 -19.50
N ALA A 79 7.99 25.00 -20.28
CA ALA A 79 7.97 25.48 -21.67
C ALA A 79 8.14 26.99 -21.74
N ALA A 80 7.46 27.77 -20.90
CA ALA A 80 7.57 29.22 -20.82
C ALA A 80 8.98 29.67 -20.43
N ALA A 81 9.60 29.04 -19.43
CA ALA A 81 10.95 29.32 -18.99
C ALA A 81 11.99 29.09 -20.10
N ARG A 82 11.87 27.96 -20.82
CA ARG A 82 12.73 27.66 -21.97
C ARG A 82 12.58 28.67 -23.09
N ALA A 83 11.34 29.06 -23.41
CA ALA A 83 11.05 30.06 -24.43
C ALA A 83 11.58 31.45 -24.06
N ALA A 84 11.60 31.79 -22.76
CA ALA A 84 12.16 33.04 -22.25
C ALA A 84 13.70 33.00 -22.05
N GLY A 85 14.36 31.87 -22.32
CA GLY A 85 15.81 31.72 -22.11
C GLY A 85 16.23 31.71 -20.63
N ILE A 86 15.28 31.37 -19.71
CA ILE A 86 15.55 31.30 -18.29
C ILE A 86 16.36 30.03 -17.99
N THR A 87 17.36 30.13 -17.11
CA THR A 87 18.19 29.01 -16.71
C THR A 87 17.34 27.99 -15.93
N VAL A 88 17.29 26.74 -16.40
CA VAL A 88 16.62 25.64 -15.73
C VAL A 88 17.67 24.77 -15.05
N ARG A 89 17.49 24.51 -13.74
CA ARG A 89 18.38 23.66 -12.95
C ARG A 89 17.57 22.62 -12.16
N SER A 90 18.19 21.50 -11.90
CA SER A 90 17.63 20.51 -10.98
C SER A 90 17.80 20.93 -9.51
N ARG A 91 16.97 20.37 -8.63
CA ARG A 91 17.11 20.51 -7.17
C ARG A 91 18.51 20.11 -6.70
N GLY A 92 19.01 18.97 -7.20
CA GLY A 92 20.32 18.43 -6.81
C GLY A 92 21.48 19.36 -7.17
N GLU A 93 21.47 19.98 -8.37
CA GLU A 93 22.47 20.96 -8.78
C GLU A 93 22.51 22.19 -7.85
N VAL A 94 21.33 22.66 -7.44
CA VAL A 94 21.25 23.81 -6.53
C VAL A 94 21.74 23.43 -5.13
N LEU A 95 21.33 22.28 -4.60
CA LEU A 95 21.76 21.82 -3.28
C LEU A 95 23.28 21.56 -3.26
N ALA A 96 23.83 20.93 -4.29
CA ALA A 96 25.28 20.77 -4.44
C ALA A 96 26.02 22.12 -4.43
N SER A 97 25.50 23.11 -5.15
CA SER A 97 26.08 24.47 -5.15
C SER A 97 26.08 25.09 -3.75
N LEU A 98 25.05 24.87 -2.95
CA LEU A 98 24.97 25.37 -1.57
C LEU A 98 26.00 24.70 -0.66
N VAL A 99 26.17 23.38 -0.78
CA VAL A 99 27.18 22.60 -0.04
C VAL A 99 28.59 23.03 -0.42
N ASN A 100 28.87 23.16 -1.72
CA ASN A 100 30.17 23.48 -2.24
C ASN A 100 30.67 24.90 -1.85
N ALA A 101 29.73 25.77 -1.46
CA ALA A 101 30.02 27.15 -1.03
C ALA A 101 30.15 27.32 0.49
N THR A 102 30.08 26.24 1.25
CA THR A 102 30.02 26.29 2.73
C THR A 102 30.86 25.18 3.36
N ASP A 103 31.00 25.19 4.69
CA ASP A 103 31.44 24.01 5.46
C ASP A 103 30.33 22.96 5.38
N GLY A 104 30.28 22.23 4.25
CA GLY A 104 29.23 21.29 3.91
C GLY A 104 29.50 19.90 4.45
N ILE A 105 28.51 19.31 5.14
CA ILE A 105 28.48 17.90 5.54
C ILE A 105 27.44 17.21 4.67
N ALA A 106 27.88 16.39 3.72
CA ALA A 106 27.02 15.64 2.82
C ALA A 106 26.84 14.19 3.34
N VAL A 107 25.62 13.80 3.65
CA VAL A 107 25.27 12.43 4.06
C VAL A 107 24.70 11.70 2.86
N CYS A 108 25.38 10.65 2.40
CA CYS A 108 25.01 9.86 1.23
C CYS A 108 25.02 8.34 1.53
N GLY A 109 24.64 7.54 0.53
CA GLY A 109 24.51 6.09 0.61
C GLY A 109 23.08 5.64 0.31
N THR A 110 22.88 4.39 -0.05
CA THR A 110 21.56 3.87 -0.44
C THR A 110 20.57 3.91 0.72
N HIS A 111 21.04 3.61 1.94
CA HIS A 111 20.20 3.52 3.14
C HIS A 111 20.69 4.42 4.28
N GLY A 112 19.76 4.84 5.15
CA GLY A 112 20.06 5.57 6.39
C GLY A 112 20.35 7.06 6.25
N LYS A 113 20.37 7.64 5.04
CA LYS A 113 20.68 9.07 4.77
C LYS A 113 19.91 10.02 5.68
N THR A 114 18.58 9.98 5.61
CA THR A 114 17.68 10.88 6.35
C THR A 114 17.91 10.81 7.85
N THR A 115 17.96 9.58 8.40
CA THR A 115 18.16 9.36 9.84
C THR A 115 19.54 9.87 10.30
N THR A 116 20.60 9.55 9.54
CA THR A 116 21.96 10.02 9.85
C THR A 116 22.05 11.55 9.77
N ALA A 117 21.49 12.18 8.74
CA ALA A 117 21.47 13.63 8.61
C ALA A 117 20.69 14.29 9.77
N THR A 118 19.56 13.70 10.18
CA THR A 118 18.77 14.17 11.32
C THR A 118 19.56 14.07 12.63
N PHE A 119 20.14 12.90 12.93
CA PHE A 119 20.95 12.70 14.13
C PHE A 119 22.17 13.63 14.15
N THR A 120 22.86 13.76 13.02
CA THR A 120 24.00 14.68 12.86
C THR A 120 23.59 16.12 13.14
N THR A 121 22.48 16.57 12.56
CA THR A 121 21.96 17.94 12.76
C THR A 121 21.63 18.18 14.23
N ARG A 122 20.86 17.29 14.87
CA ARG A 122 20.47 17.43 16.27
C ARG A 122 21.67 17.35 17.21
N LEU A 123 22.58 16.40 16.98
CA LEU A 123 23.78 16.28 17.79
C LEU A 123 24.63 17.56 17.72
N LEU A 124 24.85 18.10 16.53
CA LEU A 124 25.58 19.34 16.35
C LEU A 124 24.86 20.56 16.96
N GLN A 125 23.52 20.61 16.91
CA GLN A 125 22.72 21.63 17.62
C GLN A 125 22.93 21.54 19.13
N ASN A 126 22.85 20.35 19.71
CA ASN A 126 23.01 20.12 21.15
C ASN A 126 24.45 20.39 21.61
N LEU A 127 25.42 20.25 20.71
CA LEU A 127 26.82 20.62 20.93
C LEU A 127 27.10 22.13 20.69
N GLY A 128 26.08 22.94 20.38
CA GLY A 128 26.18 24.40 20.26
C GLY A 128 26.79 24.90 18.96
N THR A 129 26.86 24.11 17.89
CA THR A 129 27.48 24.54 16.62
C THR A 129 26.55 25.34 15.71
N HIS A 130 25.26 25.42 16.01
CA HIS A 130 24.24 26.13 15.23
C HIS A 130 24.26 25.78 13.72
N PRO A 131 24.11 24.50 13.33
CA PRO A 131 24.16 24.10 11.93
C PRO A 131 23.00 24.66 11.12
N SER A 132 23.22 24.86 9.81
CA SER A 132 22.15 24.87 8.81
C SER A 132 21.88 23.45 8.34
N TRP A 133 20.67 23.16 7.83
CA TRP A 133 20.38 21.80 7.33
C TRP A 133 19.35 21.80 6.19
N CYS A 134 19.41 20.74 5.35
CA CYS A 134 18.39 20.37 4.40
C CYS A 134 18.28 18.83 4.38
N ILE A 135 17.17 18.28 4.90
CA ILE A 135 16.97 16.86 5.13
C ILE A 135 15.76 16.37 4.34
N GLY A 136 15.80 15.14 3.84
CA GLY A 136 14.75 14.53 3.01
C GLY A 136 13.53 14.02 3.77
N GLY A 137 13.41 14.27 5.08
CA GLY A 137 12.27 13.87 5.91
C GLY A 137 11.96 14.91 6.97
N GLU A 138 10.71 14.92 7.42
CA GLU A 138 10.25 15.71 8.55
C GLU A 138 10.33 14.87 9.82
N THR A 139 10.55 15.51 10.94
CA THR A 139 10.31 14.96 12.28
C THR A 139 9.41 15.93 13.03
N GLY A 140 8.69 15.46 14.02
CA GLY A 140 7.89 16.37 14.87
C GLY A 140 8.71 17.49 15.51
N SER A 141 10.05 17.38 15.57
CA SER A 141 10.97 18.31 16.21
C SER A 141 11.97 18.98 15.26
N VAL A 142 12.18 18.45 14.05
CA VAL A 142 13.14 18.99 13.07
C VAL A 142 12.45 19.20 11.73
N PRO A 143 12.21 20.44 11.29
CA PRO A 143 11.65 20.72 9.97
C PRO A 143 12.64 20.32 8.87
N VAL A 144 12.14 20.19 7.62
CA VAL A 144 12.95 19.78 6.45
C VAL A 144 14.18 20.63 6.20
N ALA A 145 14.19 21.87 6.67
CA ALA A 145 15.34 22.77 6.57
C ALA A 145 15.38 23.77 7.73
N GLY A 146 16.57 24.22 8.04
CA GLY A 146 16.82 25.31 8.99
C GLY A 146 18.12 26.02 8.68
N VAL A 147 18.29 27.19 9.30
CA VAL A 147 19.44 28.07 9.08
C VAL A 147 20.12 28.38 10.39
N GLY A 148 21.41 28.21 10.43
CA GLY A 148 22.32 28.57 11.49
C GLY A 148 23.59 29.21 10.95
N THR A 149 24.53 29.49 11.83
CA THR A 149 25.84 30.10 11.49
C THR A 149 26.96 29.07 11.33
N GLY A 150 26.68 27.81 11.66
CA GLY A 150 27.63 26.70 11.60
C GLY A 150 27.58 25.93 10.25
N PRO A 151 28.01 24.66 10.27
CA PRO A 151 28.09 23.83 9.05
C PRO A 151 26.70 23.60 8.42
N LEU A 152 26.70 23.32 7.11
CA LEU A 152 25.49 22.94 6.39
C LEU A 152 25.42 21.41 6.30
N VAL A 153 24.49 20.79 7.02
CA VAL A 153 24.22 19.33 6.93
C VAL A 153 23.16 19.08 5.87
N VAL A 154 23.47 18.23 4.90
CA VAL A 154 22.51 17.86 3.86
C VAL A 154 22.41 16.35 3.66
N GLU A 155 21.23 15.91 3.29
CA GLU A 155 21.03 14.61 2.67
C GLU A 155 21.34 14.74 1.18
N ALA A 156 22.40 14.06 0.72
CA ALA A 156 22.85 14.05 -0.66
C ALA A 156 22.34 12.76 -1.33
N ASP A 157 21.41 12.94 -2.27
CA ASP A 157 20.72 11.84 -2.95
C ASP A 157 21.49 11.45 -4.21
N GLU A 158 21.70 10.15 -4.41
CA GLU A 158 22.38 9.58 -5.57
C GLU A 158 21.43 9.28 -6.73
N SER A 159 20.12 9.21 -6.49
CA SER A 159 19.13 8.65 -7.41
C SER A 159 19.06 9.29 -8.79
N ASP A 160 19.43 10.56 -8.90
CA ASP A 160 19.45 11.35 -10.14
C ASP A 160 20.88 11.67 -10.64
N GLY A 161 21.90 11.00 -10.07
CA GLY A 161 23.31 11.20 -10.42
C GLY A 161 23.92 12.53 -9.95
N THR A 162 23.14 13.42 -9.32
CA THR A 162 23.64 14.74 -8.88
C THR A 162 24.63 14.66 -7.72
N LEU A 163 24.73 13.52 -7.03
CA LEU A 163 25.76 13.28 -6.02
C LEU A 163 27.19 13.57 -6.55
N ALA A 164 27.47 13.30 -7.82
CA ALA A 164 28.76 13.59 -8.46
C ALA A 164 29.09 15.09 -8.53
N LEU A 165 28.14 15.99 -8.29
CA LEU A 165 28.35 17.45 -8.30
C LEU A 165 28.82 18.00 -6.94
N TYR A 166 28.74 17.20 -5.89
CA TYR A 166 29.08 17.63 -4.53
C TYR A 166 30.58 17.67 -4.29
N ARG A 167 31.03 18.72 -3.62
CA ARG A 167 32.41 18.93 -3.12
C ARG A 167 32.34 19.27 -1.63
N PRO A 168 31.93 18.32 -0.79
CA PRO A 168 31.73 18.61 0.61
C PRO A 168 33.04 18.77 1.35
N HIS A 169 32.99 19.49 2.49
CA HIS A 169 34.08 19.49 3.45
C HIS A 169 34.14 18.13 4.17
N THR A 170 32.99 17.61 4.59
CA THR A 170 32.84 16.30 5.21
C THR A 170 31.85 15.45 4.43
N LEU A 171 32.23 14.24 4.04
CA LEU A 171 31.36 13.24 3.44
C LEU A 171 31.05 12.15 4.48
N VAL A 172 29.77 11.82 4.65
CA VAL A 172 29.33 10.65 5.40
C VAL A 172 28.78 9.63 4.42
N LEU A 173 29.42 8.48 4.34
CA LEU A 173 29.05 7.38 3.44
C LEU A 173 28.52 6.21 4.26
N ASN A 174 27.21 6.01 4.20
CA ASN A 174 26.51 4.90 4.88
C ASN A 174 26.67 3.58 4.08
N ALA A 175 25.58 2.83 3.91
CA ALA A 175 25.57 1.64 3.05
C ALA A 175 25.48 2.05 1.56
N VAL A 176 26.16 1.30 0.69
CA VAL A 176 26.11 1.50 -0.77
C VAL A 176 25.70 0.18 -1.43
N ASP A 177 24.40 0.02 -1.66
CA ASP A 177 23.81 -1.07 -2.44
C ASP A 177 23.41 -0.55 -3.82
N PHE A 178 23.41 -1.41 -4.82
CA PHE A 178 23.00 -1.01 -6.16
C PHE A 178 21.49 -0.84 -6.25
N ASP A 179 21.03 0.38 -6.46
CA ASP A 179 19.62 0.77 -6.65
C ASP A 179 19.50 1.75 -7.82
N HIS A 180 18.31 2.30 -8.08
CA HIS A 180 18.05 3.34 -9.08
C HIS A 180 18.38 2.94 -10.53
N LEU A 181 17.94 1.72 -10.90
CA LEU A 181 18.11 1.13 -12.24
C LEU A 181 17.52 2.00 -13.37
N GLU A 182 16.60 2.89 -13.03
CA GLU A 182 15.96 3.80 -13.97
C GLU A 182 16.87 4.94 -14.43
N HIS A 183 17.89 5.29 -13.64
CA HIS A 183 18.80 6.40 -13.96
C HIS A 183 20.16 5.92 -14.47
N PHE A 184 20.71 4.88 -13.86
CA PHE A 184 22.07 4.39 -14.17
C PHE A 184 22.03 3.25 -15.18
N SER A 185 22.83 3.35 -16.25
CA SER A 185 22.90 2.33 -17.29
C SER A 185 23.67 1.07 -16.87
N SER A 186 24.53 1.19 -15.85
CA SER A 186 25.32 0.09 -15.29
C SER A 186 25.61 0.28 -13.81
N LYS A 187 26.04 -0.82 -13.14
CA LYS A 187 26.56 -0.74 -11.77
C LYS A 187 27.79 0.15 -11.68
N GLU A 188 28.61 0.15 -12.71
CA GLU A 188 29.84 0.93 -12.75
C GLU A 188 29.55 2.42 -12.78
N ASP A 189 28.58 2.87 -13.60
CA ASP A 189 28.12 4.28 -13.64
C ASP A 189 27.60 4.73 -12.28
N TYR A 190 26.84 3.85 -11.59
CA TYR A 190 26.34 4.12 -10.24
C TYR A 190 27.48 4.31 -9.24
N PHE A 191 28.47 3.40 -9.23
CA PHE A 191 29.60 3.50 -8.32
C PHE A 191 30.55 4.64 -8.69
N ASP A 192 30.65 5.04 -9.95
CA ASP A 192 31.46 6.19 -10.38
C ASP A 192 30.90 7.51 -9.84
N CYS A 193 29.60 7.60 -9.62
CA CYS A 193 28.98 8.74 -8.94
C CYS A 193 29.55 8.89 -7.50
N TYR A 194 29.66 7.79 -6.76
CA TYR A 194 30.26 7.77 -5.42
C TYR A 194 31.77 8.04 -5.46
N ARG A 195 32.51 7.39 -6.37
CA ARG A 195 33.95 7.65 -6.52
C ARG A 195 34.25 9.11 -6.79
N THR A 196 33.35 9.78 -7.52
CA THR A 196 33.50 11.19 -7.85
C THR A 196 33.36 12.07 -6.62
N VAL A 197 32.30 11.91 -5.80
CA VAL A 197 32.14 12.71 -4.57
C VAL A 197 33.23 12.41 -3.54
N ILE A 198 33.69 11.14 -3.44
CA ILE A 198 34.82 10.77 -2.58
C ILE A 198 36.08 11.56 -2.97
N ARG A 199 36.45 11.61 -4.27
CA ARG A 199 37.59 12.38 -4.77
C ARG A 199 37.46 13.88 -4.52
N GLN A 200 36.24 14.40 -4.51
CA GLN A 200 35.93 15.81 -4.35
C GLN A 200 35.82 16.28 -2.91
N THR A 201 35.81 15.33 -1.93
CA THR A 201 35.77 15.66 -0.50
C THR A 201 37.08 16.27 -0.04
N SER A 202 37.01 17.43 0.65
CA SER A 202 38.22 18.21 0.94
C SER A 202 38.87 17.93 2.28
N ASP A 203 38.15 17.43 3.31
CA ASP A 203 38.71 17.26 4.66
C ASP A 203 38.51 15.85 5.25
N THR A 204 37.27 15.43 5.44
CA THR A 204 36.99 14.18 6.15
C THR A 204 35.98 13.29 5.40
N ILE A 205 36.29 12.00 5.31
CA ILE A 205 35.37 10.96 4.84
C ILE A 205 35.04 10.05 6.02
N ILE A 206 33.76 9.97 6.36
CA ILE A 206 33.23 9.11 7.40
C ILE A 206 32.52 7.95 6.72
N VAL A 207 32.99 6.70 6.89
CA VAL A 207 32.52 5.53 6.15
C VAL A 207 32.11 4.38 7.07
N CYS A 208 31.02 3.70 6.71
CA CYS A 208 30.53 2.53 7.42
C CYS A 208 31.50 1.34 7.27
N ALA A 209 32.09 0.90 8.38
CA ALA A 209 33.00 -0.25 8.41
C ALA A 209 32.30 -1.61 8.26
N ASP A 210 30.99 -1.65 8.50
CA ASP A 210 30.19 -2.88 8.35
C ASP A 210 29.76 -3.12 6.90
N HIS A 211 30.02 -2.18 5.99
CA HIS A 211 29.58 -2.25 4.60
C HIS A 211 30.78 -2.37 3.63
N PRO A 212 31.13 -3.58 3.17
CA PRO A 212 32.34 -3.81 2.37
C PRO A 212 32.41 -2.94 1.11
N GLN A 213 31.30 -2.81 0.37
CA GLN A 213 31.26 -2.02 -0.85
C GLN A 213 31.56 -0.52 -0.61
N ALA A 214 31.10 0.04 0.51
CA ALA A 214 31.38 1.43 0.88
C ALA A 214 32.88 1.59 1.22
N LEU A 215 33.48 0.66 1.95
CA LEU A 215 34.91 0.64 2.26
C LEU A 215 35.75 0.50 1.00
N ASP A 216 35.41 -0.43 0.11
CA ASP A 216 36.12 -0.68 -1.15
C ASP A 216 36.14 0.57 -2.03
N LEU A 217 35.01 1.29 -2.12
CA LEU A 217 34.92 2.55 -2.86
C LEU A 217 35.86 3.62 -2.31
N VAL A 218 35.92 3.79 -0.97
CA VAL A 218 36.81 4.76 -0.33
C VAL A 218 38.27 4.36 -0.49
N GLN A 219 38.63 3.09 -0.24
CA GLN A 219 39.99 2.57 -0.36
C GLN A 219 40.51 2.61 -1.82
N GLY A 220 39.63 2.34 -2.78
CA GLY A 220 39.96 2.42 -4.21
C GLY A 220 40.26 3.83 -4.72
N VAL A 221 39.70 4.85 -4.05
CA VAL A 221 39.91 6.26 -4.41
C VAL A 221 41.00 6.92 -3.56
N CYS A 222 41.04 6.61 -2.26
CA CYS A 222 41.97 7.18 -1.27
C CYS A 222 42.79 6.06 -0.63
N PRO A 223 43.78 5.47 -1.30
CA PRO A 223 44.59 4.43 -0.72
C PRO A 223 45.35 4.95 0.51
N GLN A 224 45.47 4.10 1.53
CA GLN A 224 46.20 4.45 2.75
C GLN A 224 47.67 4.85 2.43
N GLY A 225 48.06 6.03 2.90
CA GLY A 225 49.41 6.56 2.69
C GLY A 225 49.57 7.57 1.55
N SER A 226 48.47 8.05 0.95
CA SER A 226 48.49 9.05 -0.13
C SER A 226 48.67 10.49 0.39
N GLY A 227 49.73 10.78 1.15
CA GLY A 227 50.22 12.14 1.46
C GLY A 227 49.31 13.12 2.21
N ASP A 228 49.86 14.27 2.62
CA ASP A 228 49.20 15.31 3.46
C ASP A 228 47.98 16.03 2.84
N LEU A 229 47.67 15.76 1.57
CA LEU A 229 46.54 16.38 0.85
C LEU A 229 45.30 15.49 0.71
N SER A 230 45.30 14.27 1.25
CA SER A 230 44.18 13.36 1.19
C SER A 230 43.22 13.61 2.36
N PRO A 231 41.89 13.47 2.15
CA PRO A 231 40.94 13.59 3.25
C PRO A 231 41.18 12.54 4.33
N LYS A 232 40.95 12.91 5.59
CA LYS A 232 41.02 12.01 6.73
C LYS A 232 39.89 11.00 6.63
N ILE A 233 40.22 9.70 6.72
CA ILE A 233 39.22 8.62 6.74
C ILE A 233 38.90 8.28 8.18
N VAL A 234 37.61 8.32 8.55
CA VAL A 234 37.07 7.92 9.86
C VAL A 234 36.05 6.81 9.63
N THR A 235 36.22 5.68 10.31
CA THR A 235 35.30 4.55 10.19
C THR A 235 34.32 4.50 11.35
N PHE A 236 33.07 4.09 11.08
CA PHE A 236 32.06 3.84 12.11
C PHE A 236 31.36 2.50 11.90
N GLY A 237 30.79 1.94 12.98
CA GLY A 237 30.00 0.72 12.90
C GLY A 237 30.27 -0.27 14.03
N PHE A 238 30.02 -1.55 13.76
CA PHE A 238 30.20 -2.66 14.69
C PHE A 238 31.46 -3.48 14.40
N ALA A 239 32.05 -3.29 13.21
CA ALA A 239 33.27 -4.01 12.82
C ALA A 239 34.42 -3.69 13.79
N PRO A 240 35.19 -4.70 14.21
CA PRO A 240 36.37 -4.48 15.06
C PRO A 240 37.33 -3.47 14.42
N GLY A 241 37.76 -2.47 15.20
CA GLY A 241 38.69 -1.43 14.73
C GLY A 241 38.05 -0.22 14.09
N ALA A 242 36.71 -0.15 13.99
CA ALA A 242 36.04 1.10 13.64
C ALA A 242 36.33 2.17 14.71
N GLN A 243 36.63 3.42 14.27
CA GLN A 243 37.00 4.50 15.20
C GLN A 243 35.81 5.01 16.03
N ALA A 244 34.60 5.00 15.47
CA ALA A 244 33.36 5.13 16.25
C ALA A 244 32.69 3.76 16.32
N ASN A 245 33.16 2.91 17.23
CA ASN A 245 32.74 1.51 17.37
C ASN A 245 31.59 1.38 18.36
N ALA A 246 30.60 0.57 18.04
CA ALA A 246 29.45 0.31 18.92
C ALA A 246 29.84 -0.21 20.31
N ALA A 247 30.94 -0.98 20.42
CA ALA A 247 31.44 -1.46 21.70
C ALA A 247 31.94 -0.34 22.62
N ASP A 248 32.40 0.77 22.05
CA ASP A 248 32.82 1.95 22.81
C ASP A 248 31.63 2.85 23.20
N TRP A 249 30.47 2.65 22.56
CA TRP A 249 29.24 3.45 22.78
C TRP A 249 28.05 2.53 23.10
N PRO A 250 28.07 1.76 24.22
CA PRO A 250 27.07 0.73 24.50
C PRO A 250 25.66 1.25 24.78
N ASP A 251 25.56 2.51 25.24
CA ASP A 251 24.30 3.09 25.77
C ASP A 251 23.65 4.08 24.80
N ILE A 252 23.75 3.84 23.47
CA ILE A 252 23.02 4.65 22.49
C ILE A 252 21.53 4.36 22.61
N PRO A 253 20.68 5.30 23.05
CA PRO A 253 19.28 5.05 23.39
C PRO A 253 18.38 5.07 22.15
N VAL A 254 18.67 4.23 21.16
CA VAL A 254 17.88 4.10 19.93
C VAL A 254 17.65 2.64 19.59
N LEU A 255 16.45 2.32 19.10
CA LEU A 255 16.11 0.95 18.70
C LEU A 255 16.66 0.62 17.31
N GLY A 256 17.15 -0.61 17.18
CA GLY A 256 17.60 -1.19 15.92
C GLY A 256 19.06 -0.95 15.60
N ARG A 257 19.73 -2.06 15.20
CA ARG A 257 21.16 -2.07 14.87
C ARG A 257 21.53 -1.01 13.80
N HIS A 258 20.68 -0.81 12.80
CA HIS A 258 20.91 0.19 11.76
C HIS A 258 20.79 1.64 12.29
N ASN A 259 19.89 1.91 13.24
CA ASN A 259 19.80 3.23 13.86
C ASN A 259 20.98 3.49 14.80
N VAL A 260 21.48 2.45 15.47
CA VAL A 260 22.76 2.55 16.20
C VAL A 260 23.91 2.90 15.24
N ALA A 261 23.97 2.28 14.06
CA ALA A 261 24.96 2.63 13.03
C ALA A 261 24.80 4.10 12.57
N ASN A 262 23.56 4.55 12.32
CA ASN A 262 23.28 5.95 11.94
C ASN A 262 23.72 6.93 13.05
N ALA A 263 23.52 6.58 14.32
CA ALA A 263 23.99 7.38 15.47
C ALA A 263 25.53 7.38 15.56
N LEU A 264 26.19 6.25 15.31
CA LEU A 264 27.66 6.16 15.27
C LEU A 264 28.25 7.01 14.15
N ALA A 265 27.58 7.13 13.00
CA ALA A 265 27.97 8.06 11.94
C ALA A 265 27.91 9.53 12.42
N ALA A 266 26.85 9.92 13.13
CA ALA A 266 26.73 11.26 13.71
C ALA A 266 27.79 11.51 14.81
N ILE A 267 28.09 10.50 15.65
CA ILE A 267 29.17 10.52 16.61
C ILE A 267 30.52 10.73 15.92
N ALA A 268 30.79 10.00 14.83
CA ALA A 268 32.02 10.14 14.05
C ALA A 268 32.17 11.55 13.47
N VAL A 269 31.08 12.20 13.02
CA VAL A 269 31.08 13.62 12.63
C VAL A 269 31.46 14.50 13.80
N ALA A 270 30.88 14.31 14.98
CA ALA A 270 31.19 15.12 16.15
C ALA A 270 32.65 14.93 16.61
N LEU A 271 33.16 13.69 16.64
CA LEU A 271 34.56 13.39 16.96
C LEU A 271 35.52 14.02 15.97
N SER A 272 35.24 13.97 14.65
CA SER A 272 36.09 14.58 13.62
C SER A 272 36.17 16.11 13.75
N ARG A 273 35.17 16.72 14.38
CA ARG A 273 35.10 18.17 14.69
C ARG A 273 35.69 18.53 16.06
N GLY A 274 36.31 17.56 16.77
CA GLY A 274 37.06 17.79 18.00
C GLY A 274 36.22 17.81 19.29
N PHE A 275 34.95 17.39 19.24
CA PHE A 275 34.15 17.24 20.45
C PHE A 275 34.62 16.04 21.26
N THR A 276 34.62 16.19 22.60
CA THR A 276 35.02 15.11 23.49
C THR A 276 33.90 14.07 23.64
N ARG A 277 34.27 12.87 24.10
CA ARG A 277 33.31 11.81 24.39
C ARG A 277 32.24 12.25 25.38
N GLU A 278 32.63 12.95 26.44
CA GLU A 278 31.73 13.41 27.50
C GLU A 278 30.69 14.39 26.97
N GLN A 279 31.11 15.31 26.09
CA GLN A 279 30.20 16.25 25.43
C GLN A 279 29.19 15.52 24.55
N ILE A 280 29.66 14.53 23.77
CA ILE A 280 28.82 13.75 22.87
C ILE A 280 27.82 12.91 23.67
N VAL A 281 28.25 12.20 24.71
CA VAL A 281 27.38 11.39 25.59
C VAL A 281 26.26 12.23 26.20
N ALA A 282 26.57 13.46 26.64
CA ALA A 282 25.57 14.36 27.21
C ALA A 282 24.53 14.85 26.17
N ALA A 283 24.95 15.04 24.92
CA ALA A 283 24.12 15.58 23.84
C ALA A 283 23.33 14.52 23.07
N LEU A 284 23.78 13.25 23.10
CA LEU A 284 23.31 12.17 22.25
C LEU A 284 21.84 11.74 22.50
N PRO A 285 21.36 11.57 23.76
CA PRO A 285 20.01 11.05 24.01
C PRO A 285 18.91 11.86 23.34
N ASP A 286 18.97 13.17 23.44
CA ASP A 286 18.01 14.05 22.76
C ASP A 286 18.19 14.01 21.22
N ALA A 287 19.43 13.97 20.75
CA ALA A 287 19.72 13.94 19.32
C ALA A 287 19.12 12.71 18.62
N VAL A 288 19.20 11.51 19.22
CA VAL A 288 18.70 10.27 18.63
C VAL A 288 17.23 9.99 18.92
N SER A 289 16.59 10.78 19.80
CA SER A 289 15.14 10.72 20.03
C SER A 289 14.32 11.25 18.85
N ALA A 290 14.93 12.09 18.01
CA ALA A 290 14.32 12.73 16.84
C ALA A 290 14.39 11.83 15.60
N LEU A 291 13.75 10.66 15.65
CA LEU A 291 13.61 9.84 14.44
C LEU A 291 12.74 10.58 13.39
N PRO A 292 13.11 10.51 12.11
CA PRO A 292 12.24 11.00 11.03
C PRO A 292 10.89 10.29 11.05
N ASP A 293 9.83 11.01 10.65
CA ASP A 293 8.51 10.45 10.51
C ASP A 293 8.55 9.20 9.61
N ARG A 294 7.73 8.20 9.92
CA ARG A 294 7.71 6.93 9.21
C ARG A 294 9.04 6.15 9.29
N ARG A 295 9.80 6.28 10.36
CA ARG A 295 10.97 5.44 10.67
C ARG A 295 10.73 4.73 12.00
N PHE A 296 10.13 3.55 11.94
CA PHE A 296 9.66 2.77 13.08
C PHE A 296 8.79 3.61 14.04
N GLU A 297 7.92 4.43 13.46
CA GLU A 297 7.04 5.34 14.20
C GLU A 297 5.86 4.55 14.79
N ARG A 298 5.66 4.65 16.12
CA ARG A 298 4.46 4.12 16.75
C ARG A 298 3.30 5.06 16.51
N VAL A 299 2.34 4.65 15.69
CA VAL A 299 1.20 5.49 15.30
C VAL A 299 -0.03 5.27 16.15
N ALA A 300 -0.19 4.09 16.76
CA ALA A 300 -1.31 3.79 17.64
C ALA A 300 -0.98 2.68 18.65
N GLU A 301 -1.72 2.71 19.76
CA GLU A 301 -1.70 1.67 20.78
C GLU A 301 -3.10 1.57 21.38
N SER A 302 -3.64 0.36 21.49
CA SER A 302 -4.89 0.10 22.21
C SER A 302 -4.93 -1.35 22.67
N ASP A 303 -5.33 -1.56 23.92
CA ASP A 303 -5.56 -2.88 24.51
C ASP A 303 -4.41 -3.89 24.30
N GLY A 304 -3.15 -3.40 24.40
CA GLY A 304 -1.96 -4.22 24.20
C GLY A 304 -1.65 -4.59 22.74
N VAL A 305 -2.33 -3.97 21.77
CA VAL A 305 -1.97 -4.03 20.35
C VAL A 305 -1.25 -2.75 19.98
N PHE A 306 -0.10 -2.89 19.33
CA PHE A 306 0.73 -1.76 18.91
C PHE A 306 0.78 -1.69 17.39
N VAL A 307 0.66 -0.48 16.83
CA VAL A 307 0.78 -0.25 15.39
C VAL A 307 1.95 0.67 15.11
N TYR A 308 2.84 0.20 14.24
CA TYR A 308 3.99 0.95 13.76
C TYR A 308 3.91 1.19 12.26
N THR A 309 4.48 2.28 11.80
CA THR A 309 4.69 2.55 10.37
C THR A 309 6.17 2.73 10.08
N ASP A 310 6.60 2.24 8.90
CA ASP A 310 7.96 2.46 8.42
C ASP A 310 7.97 2.68 6.90
N TYR A 311 8.91 3.49 6.45
CA TYR A 311 9.12 3.82 5.04
C TYR A 311 9.79 2.68 4.25
N ALA A 312 10.24 1.63 4.94
CA ALA A 312 10.95 0.49 4.37
C ALA A 312 10.22 -0.09 3.15
N HIS A 313 10.93 -0.17 2.04
CA HIS A 313 10.43 -0.66 0.76
C HIS A 313 11.48 -1.46 -0.04
N HIS A 314 12.74 -1.45 0.38
CA HIS A 314 13.80 -2.33 -0.11
C HIS A 314 13.96 -3.54 0.82
N PRO A 315 14.27 -4.76 0.32
CA PRO A 315 14.39 -5.97 1.16
C PRO A 315 15.29 -5.78 2.40
N ALA A 316 16.42 -5.11 2.25
CA ALA A 316 17.33 -4.84 3.38
C ALA A 316 16.67 -3.94 4.46
N GLU A 317 15.94 -2.90 4.05
CA GLU A 317 15.20 -2.02 4.98
C GLU A 317 14.06 -2.76 5.66
N LEU A 318 13.28 -3.55 4.90
CA LEU A 318 12.19 -4.37 5.41
C LEU A 318 12.68 -5.33 6.49
N LYS A 319 13.80 -6.04 6.21
CA LYS A 319 14.42 -6.92 7.20
C LYS A 319 14.76 -6.17 8.48
N CYS A 320 15.38 -4.99 8.37
CA CYS A 320 15.72 -4.17 9.53
C CYS A 320 14.48 -3.75 10.34
N ALA A 321 13.43 -3.26 9.69
CA ALA A 321 12.19 -2.83 10.35
C ALA A 321 11.48 -4.02 11.04
N ILE A 322 11.44 -5.17 10.39
CA ILE A 322 10.85 -6.40 10.92
C ILE A 322 11.64 -6.95 12.11
N ASP A 323 12.98 -6.95 12.01
CA ASP A 323 13.86 -7.38 13.13
C ASP A 323 13.70 -6.46 14.35
N MET A 324 13.55 -5.14 14.15
CA MET A 324 13.24 -4.19 15.23
C MET A 324 11.89 -4.50 15.88
N ALA A 325 10.86 -4.76 15.08
CA ALA A 325 9.54 -5.10 15.60
C ALA A 325 9.57 -6.43 16.36
N ARG A 326 10.34 -7.41 15.90
CA ARG A 326 10.53 -8.69 16.59
C ARG A 326 11.25 -8.53 17.92
N ALA A 327 12.19 -7.57 18.01
CA ALA A 327 12.90 -7.26 19.27
C ALA A 327 12.00 -6.67 20.37
N LEU A 328 10.78 -6.23 20.04
CA LEU A 328 9.76 -5.86 21.02
C LEU A 328 9.08 -7.08 21.66
N HIS A 329 9.47 -8.31 21.27
CA HIS A 329 8.91 -9.58 21.74
C HIS A 329 7.38 -9.68 21.61
N PRO A 330 6.79 -9.35 20.44
CA PRO A 330 5.34 -9.44 20.25
C PRO A 330 4.86 -10.90 20.32
N ALA A 331 3.59 -11.08 20.74
CA ALA A 331 2.92 -12.37 20.63
C ALA A 331 2.81 -12.82 19.16
N ARG A 332 2.48 -11.88 18.27
CA ARG A 332 2.56 -12.04 16.82
C ARG A 332 3.03 -10.74 16.17
N LEU A 333 3.91 -10.88 15.17
CA LEU A 333 4.34 -9.78 14.31
C LEU A 333 3.64 -9.89 12.95
N ARG A 334 2.79 -8.93 12.63
CA ARG A 334 1.94 -8.97 11.44
C ARG A 334 2.17 -7.72 10.59
N VAL A 335 2.35 -7.91 9.31
CA VAL A 335 2.82 -6.86 8.40
C VAL A 335 1.81 -6.63 7.30
N LEU A 336 1.43 -5.37 7.05
CA LEU A 336 0.83 -4.92 5.80
C LEU A 336 1.93 -4.24 4.99
N PHE A 337 2.27 -4.82 3.84
CA PHE A 337 3.32 -4.32 2.98
C PHE A 337 2.77 -3.82 1.64
N GLN A 338 3.15 -2.59 1.28
CA GLN A 338 2.91 -2.02 -0.04
C GLN A 338 4.22 -1.93 -0.82
N PRO A 339 4.45 -2.78 -1.83
CA PRO A 339 5.60 -2.63 -2.71
C PRO A 339 5.56 -1.29 -3.46
N HIS A 340 6.74 -0.74 -3.73
CA HIS A 340 6.89 0.56 -4.38
C HIS A 340 7.63 0.41 -5.71
N ARG A 341 6.99 0.79 -6.82
CA ARG A 341 7.38 0.64 -8.23
C ARG A 341 7.36 -0.80 -8.75
N TYR A 342 6.85 -0.95 -9.96
CA TYR A 342 6.83 -2.25 -10.66
C TYR A 342 8.23 -2.72 -11.03
N SER A 343 9.11 -1.81 -11.45
CA SER A 343 10.50 -2.10 -11.81
C SER A 343 11.29 -2.71 -10.64
N ARG A 344 11.19 -2.10 -9.45
CA ARG A 344 11.84 -2.60 -8.23
C ARG A 344 11.23 -3.93 -7.79
N THR A 345 9.90 -4.05 -7.81
CA THR A 345 9.21 -5.28 -7.43
C THR A 345 9.67 -6.45 -8.29
N LYS A 346 9.85 -6.22 -9.61
CA LYS A 346 10.40 -7.21 -10.53
C LYS A 346 11.85 -7.55 -10.25
N ALA A 347 12.69 -6.54 -10.11
CA ALA A 347 14.15 -6.73 -9.95
C ALA A 347 14.50 -7.48 -8.65
N LEU A 348 13.78 -7.21 -7.57
CA LEU A 348 14.05 -7.74 -6.23
C LEU A 348 13.04 -8.83 -5.80
N CYS A 349 12.24 -9.35 -6.72
CA CYS A 349 11.14 -10.27 -6.44
C CYS A 349 11.54 -11.44 -5.53
N ASN A 350 12.71 -12.04 -5.75
CA ASN A 350 13.21 -13.17 -4.99
C ASN A 350 13.91 -12.78 -3.67
N GLU A 351 14.21 -11.49 -3.48
CA GLU A 351 14.86 -10.97 -2.27
C GLU A 351 13.85 -10.55 -1.20
N PHE A 352 12.60 -10.27 -1.60
CA PHE A 352 11.55 -9.91 -0.64
C PHE A 352 11.20 -11.03 0.35
N PRO A 353 10.95 -12.29 -0.07
CA PRO A 353 10.50 -13.31 0.87
C PRO A 353 11.43 -13.54 2.06
N PRO A 354 12.77 -13.63 1.90
CA PRO A 354 13.68 -13.75 3.04
C PRO A 354 13.64 -12.56 4.00
N ALA A 355 13.32 -11.36 3.52
CA ALA A 355 13.25 -10.16 4.35
C ALA A 355 12.10 -10.22 5.38
N PHE A 356 11.05 -11.00 5.10
CA PHE A 356 9.91 -11.20 5.97
C PHE A 356 10.00 -12.41 6.90
N ALA A 357 11.13 -13.13 6.92
CA ALA A 357 11.27 -14.40 7.65
C ALA A 357 10.95 -14.30 9.16
N ALA A 358 11.12 -13.14 9.78
CA ALA A 358 10.82 -12.92 11.19
C ALA A 358 9.37 -12.47 11.45
N ALA A 359 8.53 -12.28 10.43
CA ALA A 359 7.10 -12.00 10.57
C ALA A 359 6.29 -13.30 10.72
N ASP A 360 5.15 -13.25 11.43
CA ASP A 360 4.21 -14.36 11.53
C ASP A 360 3.17 -14.34 10.41
N GLU A 361 2.84 -13.13 9.92
CA GLU A 361 1.89 -12.94 8.82
C GLU A 361 2.28 -11.73 7.98
N VAL A 362 2.14 -11.84 6.67
CA VAL A 362 2.33 -10.74 5.72
C VAL A 362 1.09 -10.58 4.84
N VAL A 363 0.55 -9.38 4.81
CA VAL A 363 -0.51 -8.98 3.90
C VAL A 363 0.10 -8.11 2.81
N LEU A 364 0.09 -8.57 1.58
CA LEU A 364 0.61 -7.85 0.43
C LEU A 364 -0.50 -6.98 -0.17
N ALA A 365 -0.27 -5.67 -0.25
CA ALA A 365 -1.15 -4.71 -0.91
C ALA A 365 -0.71 -4.48 -2.37
N PRO A 366 -1.58 -3.90 -3.23
CA PRO A 366 -1.20 -3.55 -4.60
C PRO A 366 0.05 -2.67 -4.66
N VAL A 367 0.86 -2.87 -5.69
CA VAL A 367 2.08 -2.09 -5.92
C VAL A 367 1.72 -0.60 -6.08
N TYR A 368 2.43 0.27 -5.38
CA TYR A 368 2.36 1.70 -5.62
C TYR A 368 3.20 2.06 -6.86
N PRO A 369 2.59 2.58 -7.94
CA PRO A 369 3.26 2.69 -9.24
C PRO A 369 4.33 3.78 -9.28
N ALA A 370 4.23 4.86 -8.49
CA ALA A 370 5.13 6.00 -8.51
C ALA A 370 5.41 6.50 -9.93
N PHE A 371 4.34 6.70 -10.72
CA PHE A 371 4.34 7.13 -12.12
C PHE A 371 4.83 6.10 -13.15
N GLU A 372 5.12 4.86 -12.74
CA GLU A 372 5.45 3.78 -13.69
C GLU A 372 4.19 3.14 -14.26
N GLU A 373 4.26 2.74 -15.53
CA GLU A 373 3.27 1.86 -16.13
C GLU A 373 3.42 0.42 -15.62
N PRO A 374 2.33 -0.36 -15.54
CA PRO A 374 2.39 -1.76 -15.14
C PRO A 374 3.40 -2.57 -15.95
N LEU A 375 4.29 -3.28 -15.25
CA LEU A 375 5.38 -4.05 -15.86
C LEU A 375 5.19 -5.55 -15.62
N LEU A 376 5.25 -6.34 -16.71
CA LEU A 376 5.17 -7.80 -16.62
C LEU A 376 6.29 -8.37 -15.73
N GLY A 377 5.92 -9.19 -14.75
CA GLY A 377 6.84 -9.75 -13.74
C GLY A 377 7.08 -8.83 -12.55
N GLY A 378 6.43 -7.66 -12.50
CA GLY A 378 6.55 -6.68 -11.40
C GLY A 378 5.27 -6.43 -10.64
N ASP A 379 4.21 -7.17 -10.92
CA ASP A 379 2.93 -7.02 -10.23
C ASP A 379 2.92 -7.74 -8.88
N ILE A 380 1.94 -7.40 -8.05
CA ILE A 380 1.76 -8.01 -6.72
C ILE A 380 1.53 -9.52 -6.79
N ALA A 381 0.92 -10.01 -7.87
CA ALA A 381 0.72 -11.43 -8.11
C ALA A 381 2.05 -12.17 -8.35
N ASP A 382 3.00 -11.53 -9.02
CA ASP A 382 4.34 -12.07 -9.25
C ASP A 382 5.11 -12.15 -7.94
N LEU A 383 5.06 -11.09 -7.15
CA LEU A 383 5.67 -11.06 -5.82
C LEU A 383 5.05 -12.12 -4.89
N TYR A 384 3.71 -12.24 -4.88
CA TYR A 384 3.04 -13.28 -4.10
C TYR A 384 3.50 -14.69 -4.51
N ALA A 385 3.72 -14.91 -5.81
CA ALA A 385 4.21 -16.19 -6.30
C ALA A 385 5.63 -16.53 -5.78
N ALA A 386 6.47 -15.52 -5.52
CA ALA A 386 7.82 -15.71 -4.95
C ALA A 386 7.79 -16.22 -3.50
N PHE A 387 6.71 -16.00 -2.76
CA PHE A 387 6.54 -16.54 -1.41
C PHE A 387 6.11 -18.03 -1.39
N ARG A 388 5.87 -18.65 -2.55
CA ARG A 388 5.49 -20.07 -2.60
C ARG A 388 6.58 -20.97 -2.02
N GLY A 389 6.16 -21.90 -1.15
CA GLY A 389 7.07 -22.84 -0.50
C GLY A 389 7.73 -22.29 0.77
N GLN A 390 7.48 -21.05 1.14
CA GLN A 390 7.87 -20.49 2.44
C GLN A 390 6.87 -20.93 3.51
N ALA A 391 7.37 -21.12 4.75
CA ALA A 391 6.51 -21.42 5.91
C ALA A 391 5.71 -20.21 6.40
N LEU A 392 5.89 -19.04 5.78
CA LEU A 392 5.27 -17.78 6.15
C LEU A 392 3.82 -17.70 5.68
N HIS A 393 2.92 -17.22 6.54
CA HIS A 393 1.53 -16.95 6.19
C HIS A 393 1.43 -15.64 5.39
N VAL A 394 1.13 -15.75 4.10
CA VAL A 394 1.04 -14.59 3.19
C VAL A 394 -0.33 -14.48 2.56
N LEU A 395 -0.92 -13.29 2.64
CA LEU A 395 -2.22 -12.94 2.08
C LEU A 395 -2.08 -11.85 1.02
N LEU A 396 -2.99 -11.84 0.05
CA LEU A 396 -3.15 -10.74 -0.90
C LEU A 396 -4.36 -9.90 -0.54
N ALA A 397 -4.16 -8.61 -0.36
CA ALA A 397 -5.24 -7.62 -0.25
C ALA A 397 -5.45 -6.91 -1.60
N ARG A 398 -6.70 -6.61 -1.93
CA ARG A 398 -7.07 -5.85 -3.15
C ARG A 398 -6.88 -4.35 -3.00
N SER A 399 -6.71 -3.89 -1.76
CA SER A 399 -6.44 -2.49 -1.41
C SER A 399 -5.79 -2.40 -0.05
N LEU A 400 -5.17 -1.26 0.24
CA LEU A 400 -4.63 -0.94 1.56
C LEU A 400 -5.70 -1.00 2.66
N ASN A 401 -6.91 -0.53 2.35
CA ASN A 401 -8.03 -0.56 3.29
C ASN A 401 -8.46 -1.99 3.64
N GLU A 402 -8.46 -2.90 2.69
CA GLU A 402 -8.74 -4.32 2.92
C GLU A 402 -7.66 -4.97 3.78
N GLY A 403 -6.38 -4.70 3.47
CA GLY A 403 -5.25 -5.20 4.24
C GLY A 403 -5.26 -4.71 5.69
N TRP A 404 -5.49 -3.42 5.90
CA TRP A 404 -5.63 -2.86 7.24
C TRP A 404 -6.81 -3.49 8.00
N ARG A 405 -7.98 -3.55 7.36
CA ARG A 405 -9.17 -4.15 7.98
C ARG A 405 -8.93 -5.60 8.40
N HIS A 406 -8.22 -6.39 7.60
CA HIS A 406 -7.85 -7.75 7.98
C HIS A 406 -6.97 -7.75 9.24
N LEU A 407 -5.89 -6.96 9.26
CA LEU A 407 -5.02 -6.87 10.44
C LEU A 407 -5.79 -6.42 11.68
N PHE A 408 -6.60 -5.36 11.56
CA PHE A 408 -7.35 -4.77 12.67
C PHE A 408 -8.38 -5.74 13.27
N LEU A 409 -9.22 -6.36 12.43
CA LEU A 409 -10.29 -7.25 12.90
C LEU A 409 -9.78 -8.57 13.50
N THR A 410 -8.55 -8.97 13.14
CA THR A 410 -7.94 -10.23 13.63
C THR A 410 -6.81 -9.99 14.63
N ALA A 411 -6.57 -8.75 15.03
CA ALA A 411 -5.58 -8.39 16.05
C ALA A 411 -5.97 -8.90 17.43
N ARG A 412 -4.96 -9.12 18.27
CA ARG A 412 -5.09 -9.61 19.65
C ARG A 412 -4.13 -8.86 20.56
N PRO A 413 -4.45 -8.75 21.86
CA PRO A 413 -3.49 -8.23 22.83
C PRO A 413 -2.13 -8.94 22.72
N GLY A 414 -1.06 -8.15 22.69
CA GLY A 414 0.32 -8.60 22.46
C GLY A 414 0.76 -8.61 21.00
N ASP A 415 -0.12 -8.33 20.02
CA ASP A 415 0.28 -8.20 18.62
C ASP A 415 1.02 -6.89 18.34
N VAL A 416 1.99 -6.95 17.45
CA VAL A 416 2.56 -5.80 16.77
C VAL A 416 2.16 -5.84 15.30
N LEU A 417 1.53 -4.76 14.84
CA LEU A 417 1.10 -4.56 13.47
C LEU A 417 2.05 -3.54 12.80
N MET A 418 2.61 -3.91 11.65
CA MET A 418 3.50 -3.05 10.88
C MET A 418 2.84 -2.60 9.57
N LEU A 419 2.90 -1.30 9.27
CA LEU A 419 2.52 -0.71 7.98
C LEU A 419 3.79 -0.31 7.26
N LEU A 420 4.22 -1.11 6.26
CA LEU A 420 5.49 -0.93 5.57
C LEU A 420 5.31 -0.51 4.12
N GLY A 421 6.04 0.53 3.71
CA GLY A 421 6.07 0.99 2.33
C GLY A 421 6.30 2.49 2.16
N ALA A 422 6.83 2.87 0.99
CA ALA A 422 7.13 4.26 0.63
C ALA A 422 5.96 4.98 -0.07
N GLY A 423 4.90 4.25 -0.44
CA GLY A 423 3.75 4.75 -1.18
C GLY A 423 2.66 5.37 -0.31
N ASP A 424 1.43 5.26 -0.79
CA ASP A 424 0.24 5.85 -0.17
C ASP A 424 -0.29 5.07 1.05
N ILE A 425 0.40 4.02 1.48
CA ILE A 425 0.11 3.29 2.73
C ILE A 425 0.09 4.22 3.95
N VAL A 426 0.86 5.32 3.92
CA VAL A 426 0.86 6.35 4.97
C VAL A 426 -0.52 7.00 5.16
N ASN A 427 -1.33 7.04 4.12
CA ASN A 427 -2.69 7.60 4.17
C ASN A 427 -3.64 6.77 5.06
N LEU A 428 -3.24 5.56 5.47
CA LEU A 428 -3.97 4.78 6.48
C LEU A 428 -3.78 5.32 7.90
N VAL A 429 -2.70 6.03 8.20
CA VAL A 429 -2.33 6.44 9.57
C VAL A 429 -3.43 7.22 10.29
N PRO A 430 -4.10 8.23 9.70
CA PRO A 430 -5.21 8.92 10.35
C PRO A 430 -6.35 7.97 10.74
N ARG A 431 -6.72 7.09 9.84
CA ARG A 431 -7.75 6.07 10.06
C ARG A 431 -7.35 5.07 11.14
N VAL A 432 -6.10 4.61 11.14
CA VAL A 432 -5.56 3.73 12.18
C VAL A 432 -5.66 4.38 13.56
N LYS A 433 -5.27 5.64 13.68
CA LYS A 433 -5.38 6.41 14.94
C LYS A 433 -6.83 6.52 15.40
N GLU A 434 -7.76 6.77 14.49
CA GLU A 434 -9.20 6.88 14.79
C GLU A 434 -9.78 5.52 15.22
N GLU A 435 -9.60 4.45 14.42
CA GLU A 435 -10.15 3.12 14.68
C GLU A 435 -9.54 2.47 15.92
N MET A 436 -8.26 2.69 16.21
CA MET A 436 -7.58 2.17 17.40
C MET A 436 -7.94 2.93 18.68
N SER A 437 -8.46 4.17 18.57
CA SER A 437 -8.75 5.01 19.73
C SER A 437 -9.86 4.41 20.61
N GLY A 438 -9.47 3.91 21.79
CA GLY A 438 -10.39 3.32 22.75
C GLY A 438 -10.98 1.95 22.36
N TRP A 439 -10.48 1.35 21.27
CA TRP A 439 -10.89 0.01 20.87
C TRP A 439 -10.40 -1.04 21.86
N LYS A 440 -11.28 -1.99 22.23
CA LYS A 440 -10.92 -3.17 23.01
C LYS A 440 -10.98 -4.40 22.14
N PHE A 441 -9.85 -5.08 22.02
CA PHE A 441 -9.78 -6.32 21.27
C PHE A 441 -10.43 -7.46 22.07
N PRO A 442 -11.28 -8.29 21.45
CA PRO A 442 -11.95 -9.35 22.15
C PRO A 442 -10.95 -10.38 22.70
N ASP A 443 -11.08 -10.71 23.97
CA ASP A 443 -10.23 -11.66 24.71
C ASP A 443 -10.45 -13.13 24.29
N ARG A 444 -11.00 -13.35 23.11
CA ARG A 444 -11.29 -14.69 22.58
C ARG A 444 -10.09 -15.21 21.82
N THR A 445 -9.69 -16.42 22.18
CA THR A 445 -8.76 -17.25 21.40
C THR A 445 -9.40 -17.60 20.06
N TRP A 446 -9.31 -16.67 19.10
CA TRP A 446 -9.60 -16.95 17.71
C TRP A 446 -8.49 -17.86 17.23
N THR A 447 -8.81 -19.11 16.96
CA THR A 447 -7.90 -19.98 16.21
C THR A 447 -7.61 -19.28 14.90
N PRO A 448 -6.33 -19.15 14.47
CA PRO A 448 -6.01 -18.48 13.22
C PRO A 448 -6.92 -19.01 12.13
N LEU A 449 -7.50 -18.12 11.33
CA LEU A 449 -8.28 -18.41 10.11
C LEU A 449 -7.38 -19.01 9.03
N VAL A 450 -6.59 -20.00 9.39
CA VAL A 450 -5.72 -20.75 8.50
C VAL A 450 -6.30 -22.15 8.38
N ALA A 451 -6.84 -22.41 7.21
CA ALA A 451 -7.19 -23.73 6.67
C ALA A 451 -8.29 -24.54 7.38
N HIS A 452 -8.58 -24.37 8.65
CA HIS A 452 -9.59 -25.21 9.34
C HIS A 452 -10.93 -24.53 9.60
N SER A 453 -11.03 -23.21 9.61
CA SER A 453 -12.28 -22.48 9.85
C SER A 453 -13.10 -22.16 8.59
N PHE A 454 -12.62 -22.54 7.42
CA PHE A 454 -13.36 -22.36 6.15
C PHE A 454 -14.63 -23.24 6.03
N PHE A 455 -14.92 -24.11 6.98
CA PHE A 455 -15.80 -25.26 6.75
C PHE A 455 -17.02 -25.37 7.65
N ARG A 456 -17.43 -24.32 8.33
CA ARG A 456 -18.74 -24.34 8.99
C ARG A 456 -19.79 -23.68 8.11
N THR A 457 -20.31 -24.45 7.18
CA THR A 457 -21.56 -24.15 6.48
C THR A 457 -22.69 -24.85 7.21
N GLY A 458 -23.54 -24.11 7.88
CA GLY A 458 -24.85 -24.61 8.29
C GLY A 458 -24.93 -25.16 9.69
N GLY A 459 -25.55 -24.41 10.57
CA GLY A 459 -26.52 -24.98 11.50
C GLY A 459 -26.04 -25.44 12.85
N GLU A 460 -24.80 -25.23 13.28
CA GLU A 460 -24.43 -25.42 14.69
C GLU A 460 -23.87 -24.13 15.29
N THR A 461 -24.65 -23.56 16.19
CA THR A 461 -24.25 -22.46 17.06
C THR A 461 -23.25 -22.98 18.09
N CYS A 462 -21.95 -22.81 17.80
CA CYS A 462 -20.96 -22.86 18.85
C CYS A 462 -20.72 -21.41 19.28
N GLY A 463 -21.42 -20.89 20.27
CA GLY A 463 -21.11 -19.69 21.08
C GLY A 463 -20.47 -18.46 20.39
N GLY A 464 -20.48 -18.35 19.07
CA GLY A 464 -19.99 -17.31 18.21
C GLY A 464 -20.86 -17.22 16.97
N GLY A 465 -21.02 -16.04 16.39
CA GLY A 465 -21.94 -15.73 15.30
C GLY A 465 -21.80 -16.58 14.03
N ALA A 466 -22.78 -16.47 13.15
CA ALA A 466 -22.83 -17.23 11.89
C ALA A 466 -21.74 -16.77 10.92
N GLN A 467 -21.01 -17.73 10.31
CA GLN A 467 -20.03 -17.44 9.25
C GLN A 467 -20.71 -17.40 7.88
N VAL A 468 -20.38 -16.39 7.08
CA VAL A 468 -20.85 -16.27 5.70
C VAL A 468 -19.69 -16.15 4.73
N ILE A 469 -19.61 -17.09 3.79
CA ILE A 469 -18.61 -17.08 2.74
C ILE A 469 -19.11 -16.23 1.59
N VAL A 470 -18.35 -15.18 1.24
CA VAL A 470 -18.65 -14.32 0.11
C VAL A 470 -17.47 -14.29 -0.90
N GLY A 471 -17.81 -14.24 -2.18
CA GLY A 471 -16.83 -13.93 -3.24
C GLY A 471 -16.51 -12.42 -3.24
N MET A 472 -16.85 -11.74 -4.35
CA MET A 472 -16.70 -10.26 -4.43
C MET A 472 -17.84 -9.49 -3.73
N GLY A 473 -18.80 -10.17 -3.12
CA GLY A 473 -19.93 -9.54 -2.43
C GLY A 473 -20.93 -8.80 -3.34
N SER A 474 -20.81 -8.96 -4.66
CA SER A 474 -21.60 -8.20 -5.65
C SER A 474 -23.11 -8.47 -5.63
N ASN A 475 -23.54 -9.53 -4.96
CA ASN A 475 -24.95 -9.93 -4.84
C ASN A 475 -25.35 -10.26 -3.40
N THR A 476 -24.74 -9.60 -2.43
CA THR A 476 -24.97 -9.85 -1.00
C THR A 476 -24.99 -8.53 -0.25
N TRP A 477 -25.96 -8.33 0.64
CA TRP A 477 -25.94 -7.26 1.64
C TRP A 477 -26.03 -7.84 3.04
N PHE A 478 -25.59 -7.06 4.02
CA PHE A 478 -25.66 -7.41 5.43
C PHE A 478 -26.49 -6.36 6.17
N SER A 479 -27.18 -6.80 7.25
CA SER A 479 -27.88 -5.89 8.14
C SER A 479 -26.89 -5.02 8.93
N ASP A 480 -27.18 -3.74 9.13
CA ASP A 480 -26.41 -2.82 9.98
C ASP A 480 -26.38 -3.29 11.45
N CYS A 481 -27.34 -4.13 11.85
CA CYS A 481 -27.44 -4.72 13.20
C CYS A 481 -26.78 -6.10 13.30
N ALA A 482 -26.12 -6.59 12.25
CA ALA A 482 -25.48 -7.90 12.24
C ALA A 482 -24.12 -7.85 12.97
N THR A 483 -24.14 -7.93 14.29
CA THR A 483 -22.93 -7.88 15.13
C THR A 483 -22.21 -9.23 15.26
N ASP A 484 -22.90 -10.34 14.95
CA ASP A 484 -22.40 -11.70 15.20
C ASP A 484 -22.15 -12.50 13.91
N ILE A 485 -21.85 -11.81 12.80
CA ILE A 485 -21.60 -12.45 11.52
C ILE A 485 -20.14 -12.29 11.13
N GLU A 486 -19.46 -13.42 10.97
CA GLU A 486 -18.13 -13.45 10.37
C GLU A 486 -18.24 -13.56 8.84
N ILE A 487 -17.70 -12.57 8.14
CA ILE A 487 -17.64 -12.58 6.68
C ILE A 487 -16.32 -13.23 6.25
N VAL A 488 -16.41 -14.43 5.69
CA VAL A 488 -15.26 -15.16 5.15
C VAL A 488 -15.17 -14.93 3.65
N GLN A 489 -14.08 -14.32 3.21
CA GLN A 489 -13.79 -14.14 1.79
C GLN A 489 -12.93 -15.30 1.27
N VAL A 490 -13.27 -15.83 0.09
CA VAL A 490 -12.43 -16.85 -0.57
C VAL A 490 -11.06 -16.25 -0.89
N PRO A 491 -9.95 -16.88 -0.47
CA PRO A 491 -8.61 -16.39 -0.76
C PRO A 491 -8.39 -16.18 -2.26
N SER A 492 -7.83 -15.04 -2.64
CA SER A 492 -7.63 -14.64 -4.03
C SER A 492 -6.68 -15.55 -4.83
N ASN A 493 -5.84 -16.34 -4.14
CA ASN A 493 -4.93 -17.31 -4.74
C ASN A 493 -5.62 -18.60 -5.24
N ARG A 494 -6.91 -18.84 -4.90
CA ARG A 494 -7.64 -19.99 -5.41
C ARG A 494 -8.19 -19.69 -6.80
N PRO A 495 -8.14 -20.65 -7.75
CA PRO A 495 -8.68 -20.46 -9.10
C PRO A 495 -10.13 -19.97 -9.12
N ALA A 496 -10.97 -20.47 -8.23
CA ALA A 496 -12.37 -20.06 -8.11
C ALA A 496 -12.56 -18.64 -7.52
N ALA A 497 -11.55 -18.06 -6.88
CA ALA A 497 -11.56 -16.69 -6.35
C ALA A 497 -11.18 -15.64 -7.40
N ARG A 498 -10.64 -16.05 -8.57
CA ARG A 498 -10.31 -15.11 -9.64
C ARG A 498 -11.56 -14.41 -10.14
N SER A 499 -11.38 -13.15 -10.57
CA SER A 499 -12.45 -12.42 -11.25
C SER A 499 -12.94 -13.21 -12.46
N GLY A 500 -14.25 -13.36 -12.58
CA GLY A 500 -14.82 -13.99 -13.77
C GLY A 500 -14.42 -13.30 -15.07
N ALA A 501 -14.21 -11.97 -15.03
CA ALA A 501 -13.72 -11.22 -16.18
C ALA A 501 -12.36 -11.71 -16.71
N SER A 502 -11.50 -12.25 -15.85
CA SER A 502 -10.20 -12.77 -16.27
C SER A 502 -10.27 -14.07 -17.12
N LEU A 503 -11.39 -14.79 -17.04
CA LEU A 503 -11.60 -15.99 -17.89
C LEU A 503 -11.93 -15.62 -19.34
N LEU A 504 -12.58 -14.50 -19.58
CA LEU A 504 -13.15 -14.16 -20.88
C LEU A 504 -12.10 -14.02 -21.99
N ALA A 505 -10.86 -13.70 -21.61
CA ALA A 505 -9.75 -13.58 -22.56
C ALA A 505 -9.37 -14.94 -23.22
N ASN A 506 -9.53 -16.04 -22.47
CA ASN A 506 -9.13 -17.38 -22.91
C ASN A 506 -10.34 -18.31 -23.18
N HIS A 507 -11.56 -17.82 -22.88
CA HIS A 507 -12.80 -18.57 -22.96
C HIS A 507 -13.87 -17.81 -23.76
N PRO A 508 -13.74 -17.71 -25.10
CA PRO A 508 -14.67 -16.96 -25.92
C PRO A 508 -16.12 -17.48 -25.86
N GLU A 509 -16.33 -18.76 -25.53
CA GLU A 509 -17.63 -19.35 -25.28
C GLU A 509 -18.37 -18.74 -24.09
N LEU A 510 -17.64 -18.10 -23.17
CA LEU A 510 -18.20 -17.38 -22.01
C LEU A 510 -18.44 -15.89 -22.29
N ALA A 511 -18.34 -15.42 -23.53
CA ALA A 511 -18.49 -13.99 -23.86
C ALA A 511 -19.82 -13.39 -23.38
N PHE A 512 -20.89 -14.19 -23.27
CA PHE A 512 -22.18 -13.76 -22.70
C PHE A 512 -22.09 -13.33 -21.21
N MET A 513 -21.04 -13.76 -20.51
CA MET A 513 -20.77 -13.38 -19.11
C MET A 513 -20.14 -11.99 -18.98
N ALA A 514 -19.70 -11.36 -20.09
CA ALA A 514 -19.06 -10.06 -20.06
C ALA A 514 -19.91 -9.01 -19.30
N GLY A 515 -19.30 -8.32 -18.36
CA GLY A 515 -19.97 -7.34 -17.51
C GLY A 515 -20.79 -7.92 -16.34
N ILE A 516 -20.80 -9.23 -16.11
CA ILE A 516 -21.32 -9.81 -14.86
C ILE A 516 -20.21 -9.72 -13.80
N PRO A 517 -20.41 -8.96 -12.71
CA PRO A 517 -19.43 -8.90 -11.65
C PRO A 517 -19.38 -10.23 -10.85
N GLY A 518 -18.26 -10.52 -10.22
CA GLY A 518 -18.12 -11.68 -9.35
C GLY A 518 -16.87 -12.51 -9.64
N THR A 519 -16.64 -13.49 -8.78
CA THR A 519 -15.58 -14.49 -8.93
C THR A 519 -16.08 -15.70 -9.72
N VAL A 520 -15.15 -16.51 -10.24
CA VAL A 520 -15.47 -17.78 -10.89
C VAL A 520 -16.30 -18.69 -9.98
N GLY A 521 -15.90 -18.83 -8.72
CA GLY A 521 -16.66 -19.60 -7.72
C GLY A 521 -18.04 -19.01 -7.45
N GLY A 522 -18.18 -17.68 -7.42
CA GLY A 522 -19.46 -16.99 -7.27
C GLY A 522 -20.37 -17.21 -8.49
N TRP A 523 -19.84 -17.12 -9.71
CA TRP A 523 -20.56 -17.46 -10.94
C TRP A 523 -21.06 -18.89 -10.93
N THR A 524 -20.21 -19.83 -10.50
CA THR A 524 -20.56 -21.26 -10.38
C THR A 524 -21.65 -21.47 -9.34
N LYS A 525 -21.49 -20.91 -8.12
CA LYS A 525 -22.45 -21.09 -7.02
C LYS A 525 -23.83 -20.55 -7.35
N MET A 526 -23.88 -19.39 -8.00
CA MET A 526 -25.12 -18.74 -8.41
C MET A 526 -25.64 -19.23 -9.76
N ASN A 527 -24.92 -20.09 -10.46
CA ASN A 527 -25.19 -20.42 -11.86
C ASN A 527 -25.48 -19.15 -12.66
N ALA A 528 -24.52 -18.19 -12.59
CA ALA A 528 -24.68 -16.88 -13.20
C ALA A 528 -24.87 -17.00 -14.71
N GLY A 529 -25.68 -16.13 -15.30
CA GLY A 529 -25.94 -16.20 -16.74
C GLY A 529 -26.67 -14.97 -17.28
N ALA A 530 -26.68 -14.85 -18.59
CA ALA A 530 -27.35 -13.81 -19.34
C ALA A 530 -27.59 -14.24 -20.78
N PHE A 531 -28.47 -13.53 -21.49
CA PHE A 531 -28.72 -13.73 -22.93
C PHE A 531 -29.12 -15.15 -23.30
N GLY A 532 -29.79 -15.87 -22.39
CA GLY A 532 -30.29 -17.24 -22.63
C GLY A 532 -29.32 -18.36 -22.26
N ASP A 533 -28.10 -18.02 -21.77
CA ASP A 533 -27.10 -19.01 -21.35
C ASP A 533 -26.69 -18.83 -19.88
N SER A 534 -26.09 -19.85 -19.27
CA SER A 534 -25.65 -19.88 -17.90
C SER A 534 -24.31 -20.58 -17.73
N PHE A 535 -23.54 -20.16 -16.73
CA PHE A 535 -22.18 -20.63 -16.47
C PHE A 535 -22.11 -22.16 -16.28
N GLY A 536 -23.10 -22.75 -15.61
CA GLY A 536 -23.17 -24.19 -15.36
C GLY A 536 -23.23 -25.05 -16.63
N ASN A 537 -23.72 -24.51 -17.77
CA ASN A 537 -23.72 -25.20 -19.04
C ASN A 537 -22.30 -25.49 -19.58
N HIS A 538 -21.34 -24.65 -19.15
CA HIS A 538 -19.94 -24.72 -19.57
C HIS A 538 -19.03 -25.40 -18.54
N VAL A 539 -19.55 -25.78 -17.37
CA VAL A 539 -18.79 -26.48 -16.33
C VAL A 539 -18.73 -27.96 -16.61
N GLU A 540 -17.56 -28.57 -16.49
CA GLU A 540 -17.32 -30.02 -16.52
C GLU A 540 -17.37 -30.59 -15.09
N SER A 541 -16.62 -29.97 -14.16
CA SER A 541 -16.58 -30.38 -12.76
C SER A 541 -16.20 -29.22 -11.86
N VAL A 542 -16.46 -29.37 -10.55
CA VAL A 542 -16.17 -28.40 -9.53
C VAL A 542 -15.44 -29.07 -8.37
N GLU A 543 -14.27 -28.55 -8.02
CA GLU A 543 -13.58 -28.95 -6.82
C GLU A 543 -14.09 -28.15 -5.63
N VAL A 544 -14.46 -28.84 -4.56
CA VAL A 544 -14.96 -28.23 -3.33
C VAL A 544 -14.22 -28.76 -2.12
N VAL A 545 -14.16 -27.94 -1.10
CA VAL A 545 -13.74 -28.36 0.23
C VAL A 545 -14.96 -28.35 1.14
N LEU A 546 -15.26 -29.48 1.78
CA LEU A 546 -16.39 -29.66 2.68
C LEU A 546 -16.09 -29.15 4.09
N ALA A 547 -17.11 -29.08 4.95
CA ALA A 547 -17.01 -28.60 6.31
C ALA A 547 -16.03 -29.41 7.20
N ASP A 548 -15.83 -30.68 6.88
CA ASP A 548 -14.88 -31.59 7.55
C ASP A 548 -13.44 -31.49 7.00
N GLY A 549 -13.18 -30.58 6.05
CA GLY A 549 -11.87 -30.43 5.38
C GLY A 549 -11.67 -31.36 4.18
N THR A 550 -12.60 -32.24 3.88
CA THR A 550 -12.51 -33.17 2.73
C THR A 550 -12.57 -32.42 1.41
N VAL A 551 -11.62 -32.67 0.51
CA VAL A 551 -11.64 -32.16 -0.86
C VAL A 551 -12.41 -33.16 -1.74
N ARG A 552 -13.38 -32.66 -2.51
CA ARG A 552 -14.14 -33.46 -3.48
C ARG A 552 -14.22 -32.77 -4.83
N THR A 553 -14.13 -33.57 -5.90
CA THR A 553 -14.50 -33.13 -7.24
C THR A 553 -15.91 -33.59 -7.54
N ILE A 554 -16.80 -32.65 -7.85
CA ILE A 554 -18.22 -32.89 -8.15
C ILE A 554 -18.43 -32.67 -9.65
N PRO A 555 -18.87 -33.69 -10.41
CA PRO A 555 -19.26 -33.52 -11.79
C PRO A 555 -20.40 -32.50 -11.97
N ALA A 556 -20.45 -31.82 -13.10
CA ALA A 556 -21.48 -30.81 -13.37
C ALA A 556 -22.91 -31.34 -13.23
N ALA A 557 -23.11 -32.61 -13.59
CA ALA A 557 -24.41 -33.29 -13.48
C ALA A 557 -24.91 -33.34 -12.01
N ASP A 558 -24.00 -33.45 -11.06
CA ASP A 558 -24.30 -33.56 -9.62
C ASP A 558 -24.30 -32.20 -8.92
N CYS A 559 -23.92 -31.11 -9.61
CA CYS A 559 -23.91 -29.76 -9.08
C CYS A 559 -25.31 -29.16 -8.89
N GLY A 560 -26.36 -29.77 -9.42
CA GLY A 560 -27.74 -29.30 -9.31
C GLY A 560 -27.93 -27.88 -9.83
N PHE A 561 -27.32 -27.53 -10.95
CA PHE A 561 -27.45 -26.22 -11.56
C PHE A 561 -28.91 -25.95 -11.99
N ALA A 562 -29.44 -24.83 -11.52
CA ALA A 562 -30.74 -24.30 -11.92
C ALA A 562 -30.68 -22.79 -12.05
N TYR A 563 -31.78 -22.13 -12.42
CA TYR A 563 -31.79 -20.68 -12.59
C TYR A 563 -31.38 -19.97 -11.29
N ARG A 564 -30.26 -19.26 -11.33
CA ARG A 564 -29.67 -18.50 -10.19
C ARG A 564 -29.39 -19.31 -8.93
N ARG A 565 -29.10 -20.62 -9.07
CA ARG A 565 -28.73 -21.49 -7.94
C ARG A 565 -27.92 -22.70 -8.38
N SER A 566 -27.21 -23.30 -7.42
CA SER A 566 -26.63 -24.64 -7.50
C SER A 566 -26.79 -25.37 -6.16
N ALA A 567 -26.70 -26.68 -6.18
CA ALA A 567 -26.69 -27.54 -4.98
C ALA A 567 -25.26 -27.87 -4.51
N ILE A 568 -24.24 -27.21 -5.03
CA ILE A 568 -22.84 -27.47 -4.69
C ILE A 568 -22.60 -27.25 -3.20
N PRO A 569 -22.14 -28.28 -2.44
CA PRO A 569 -21.83 -28.12 -1.02
C PRO A 569 -20.47 -27.45 -0.81
N GLY A 570 -20.23 -26.90 0.39
CA GLY A 570 -18.92 -26.41 0.81
C GLY A 570 -18.38 -25.23 0.01
N LEU A 571 -17.07 -25.06 0.08
CA LEU A 571 -16.31 -23.99 -0.56
C LEU A 571 -15.79 -24.44 -1.92
N ILE A 572 -16.14 -23.72 -2.97
CA ILE A 572 -15.60 -23.96 -4.32
C ILE A 572 -14.16 -23.45 -4.39
N THR A 573 -13.22 -24.34 -4.68
CA THR A 573 -11.78 -24.04 -4.79
C THR A 573 -11.27 -23.99 -6.22
N SER A 574 -11.88 -24.80 -7.11
CA SER A 574 -11.55 -24.81 -8.53
C SER A 574 -12.78 -25.17 -9.37
N VAL A 575 -12.77 -24.76 -10.63
CA VAL A 575 -13.81 -25.09 -11.61
C VAL A 575 -13.12 -25.50 -12.90
N THR A 576 -13.44 -26.71 -13.39
CA THR A 576 -13.00 -27.22 -14.69
C THR A 576 -14.10 -26.92 -15.71
N LEU A 577 -13.72 -26.26 -16.78
CA LEU A 577 -14.63 -25.96 -17.89
C LEU A 577 -14.59 -27.07 -18.96
N LYS A 578 -15.69 -27.26 -19.64
CA LYS A 578 -15.77 -28.15 -20.77
C LYS A 578 -14.81 -27.70 -21.87
N PRO A 579 -14.26 -28.64 -22.67
CA PRO A 579 -13.45 -28.31 -23.84
C PRO A 579 -14.21 -27.40 -24.81
N ILE A 580 -13.50 -26.44 -25.40
CA ILE A 580 -14.07 -25.51 -26.38
C ILE A 580 -14.41 -26.31 -27.66
N PRO A 581 -15.66 -26.27 -28.16
CA PRO A 581 -15.99 -26.94 -29.42
C PRO A 581 -15.20 -26.34 -30.58
N SER A 582 -14.55 -27.20 -31.36
CA SER A 582 -13.84 -26.77 -32.57
C SER A 582 -14.83 -26.26 -33.61
N GLY A 583 -14.77 -24.97 -34.00
CA GLY A 583 -15.47 -24.43 -35.17
C GLY A 583 -16.69 -23.55 -34.94
N GLY A 584 -16.98 -23.11 -33.69
CA GLY A 584 -18.04 -22.16 -33.43
C GLY A 584 -17.61 -20.71 -33.70
N ALA A 585 -18.43 -19.90 -34.36
CA ALA A 585 -18.24 -18.47 -34.48
C ALA A 585 -18.31 -17.84 -33.07
N SER A 586 -17.20 -17.37 -32.59
CA SER A 586 -17.07 -16.82 -31.22
C SER A 586 -17.58 -15.39 -31.21
N ALA A 587 -18.72 -15.15 -30.52
CA ALA A 587 -19.17 -13.81 -30.19
C ALA A 587 -18.14 -13.15 -29.27
N ARG A 588 -17.84 -11.87 -29.49
CA ARG A 588 -16.83 -11.14 -28.70
C ARG A 588 -17.46 -10.59 -27.44
N PRO A 589 -16.73 -10.51 -26.32
CA PRO A 589 -17.23 -9.85 -25.08
C PRO A 589 -17.78 -8.45 -25.32
N ALA A 590 -17.19 -7.67 -26.23
CA ALA A 590 -17.66 -6.32 -26.60
C ALA A 590 -19.09 -6.30 -27.15
N ASP A 591 -19.51 -7.32 -27.87
CA ASP A 591 -20.85 -7.41 -28.46
C ASP A 591 -21.93 -7.58 -27.39
N PHE A 592 -21.59 -8.25 -26.29
CA PHE A 592 -22.47 -8.39 -25.13
C PHE A 592 -22.42 -7.17 -24.20
N LEU A 593 -21.26 -6.55 -24.01
CA LEU A 593 -21.13 -5.32 -23.24
C LEU A 593 -21.94 -4.18 -23.84
N ALA A 594 -21.95 -4.03 -25.17
CA ALA A 594 -22.74 -3.02 -25.86
C ALA A 594 -24.27 -3.19 -25.65
N ARG A 595 -24.73 -4.39 -25.33
CA ARG A 595 -26.14 -4.73 -25.07
C ARG A 595 -26.52 -4.62 -23.60
N ARG A 596 -25.54 -4.46 -22.67
CA ARG A 596 -25.79 -4.31 -21.24
C ARG A 596 -26.02 -2.85 -20.88
N LYS A 597 -26.99 -2.61 -19.99
CA LYS A 597 -27.11 -1.31 -19.32
C LYS A 597 -26.02 -1.18 -18.27
N SER A 598 -25.37 -0.03 -18.22
CA SER A 598 -24.44 0.31 -17.14
C SER A 598 -25.25 0.58 -15.87
N PHE A 599 -24.97 -0.15 -14.80
CA PHE A 599 -25.61 0.07 -13.52
C PHE A 599 -24.97 1.26 -12.79
N PRO A 600 -25.72 2.03 -11.98
CA PRO A 600 -25.18 3.09 -11.15
C PRO A 600 -24.27 2.50 -10.06
N PRO A 601 -23.36 3.29 -9.49
CA PRO A 601 -22.61 2.89 -8.30
C PRO A 601 -23.54 2.63 -7.09
N ARG A 602 -23.08 1.90 -6.10
CA ARG A 602 -23.82 1.55 -4.88
C ARG A 602 -25.13 0.78 -5.12
N THR A 603 -25.09 -0.21 -6.00
CA THR A 603 -26.17 -1.17 -6.21
C THR A 603 -25.64 -2.59 -6.26
N CYS A 604 -26.48 -3.56 -5.91
CA CYS A 604 -26.21 -5.00 -6.04
C CYS A 604 -26.78 -5.60 -7.33
N GLY A 605 -27.23 -4.77 -8.28
CA GLY A 605 -27.91 -5.24 -9.48
C GLY A 605 -29.38 -5.55 -9.26
N SER A 606 -29.91 -6.61 -9.92
CA SER A 606 -31.32 -6.99 -9.80
C SER A 606 -31.69 -7.43 -8.41
N VAL A 607 -32.75 -6.85 -7.84
CA VAL A 607 -33.26 -7.16 -6.49
C VAL A 607 -34.02 -8.49 -6.46
N PHE A 608 -34.84 -8.75 -7.50
CA PHE A 608 -35.70 -9.92 -7.59
C PHE A 608 -35.38 -10.75 -8.83
N LYS A 609 -35.54 -12.06 -8.69
CA LYS A 609 -35.51 -13.00 -9.81
C LYS A 609 -36.70 -12.79 -10.73
N ASN A 610 -36.52 -13.12 -12.01
CA ASN A 610 -37.67 -13.16 -12.91
C ASN A 610 -38.55 -14.36 -12.52
N PRO A 611 -39.88 -14.14 -12.30
CA PRO A 611 -40.82 -15.25 -12.15
C PRO A 611 -40.97 -16.03 -13.47
N PRO A 612 -41.51 -17.24 -13.43
CA PRO A 612 -41.82 -17.97 -14.65
C PRO A 612 -42.66 -17.10 -15.61
N ASP A 613 -42.30 -17.07 -16.88
CA ASP A 613 -43.00 -16.38 -17.96
C ASP A 613 -43.18 -14.86 -17.84
N ALA A 614 -42.49 -14.21 -16.87
CA ALA A 614 -42.56 -12.77 -16.66
C ALA A 614 -41.20 -12.14 -16.32
N SER A 615 -41.07 -10.84 -16.62
CA SER A 615 -39.91 -10.04 -16.20
C SER A 615 -40.23 -9.31 -14.89
N ALA A 616 -39.45 -9.53 -13.83
CA ALA A 616 -39.59 -8.81 -12.58
C ALA A 616 -39.47 -7.28 -12.78
N GLY A 617 -38.53 -6.85 -13.62
CA GLY A 617 -38.36 -5.42 -13.95
C GLY A 617 -39.61 -4.80 -14.56
N LYS A 618 -40.26 -5.52 -15.48
CA LYS A 618 -41.50 -5.04 -16.11
C LYS A 618 -42.68 -4.99 -15.13
N LEU A 619 -42.84 -6.06 -14.32
CA LEU A 619 -43.89 -6.08 -13.29
C LEU A 619 -43.73 -4.95 -12.28
N LEU A 620 -42.50 -4.68 -11.84
CA LEU A 620 -42.19 -3.59 -10.91
C LEU A 620 -42.43 -2.20 -11.54
N GLU A 621 -42.10 -2.03 -12.81
CA GLU A 621 -42.36 -0.79 -13.53
C GLU A 621 -43.89 -0.54 -13.66
N GLU A 622 -44.63 -1.53 -14.08
CA GLU A 622 -46.08 -1.49 -14.18
C GLU A 622 -46.75 -1.32 -12.82
N ALA A 623 -46.16 -1.85 -11.73
CA ALA A 623 -46.60 -1.62 -10.35
C ALA A 623 -46.25 -0.22 -9.82
N GLY A 624 -45.63 0.64 -10.62
CA GLY A 624 -45.28 2.03 -10.25
C GLY A 624 -44.15 2.11 -9.24
N CYS A 625 -43.20 1.17 -9.27
CA CYS A 625 -42.12 1.12 -8.28
C CYS A 625 -40.97 2.12 -8.55
N LYS A 626 -40.81 2.65 -9.78
CA LYS A 626 -39.67 3.54 -10.12
C LYS A 626 -39.55 4.80 -9.27
N SER A 627 -40.66 5.30 -8.74
CA SER A 627 -40.70 6.52 -7.90
C SER A 627 -40.47 6.24 -6.40
N LEU A 628 -40.30 4.97 -6.01
CA LEU A 628 -40.21 4.62 -4.60
C LEU A 628 -38.85 4.98 -3.99
N ARG A 629 -38.97 5.50 -2.77
CA ARG A 629 -37.82 5.77 -1.90
C ARG A 629 -38.17 5.41 -0.45
N VAL A 630 -37.22 4.87 0.30
CA VAL A 630 -37.33 4.68 1.75
C VAL A 630 -35.99 5.09 2.36
N GLY A 631 -35.99 6.09 3.23
CA GLY A 631 -34.78 6.66 3.77
C GLY A 631 -33.76 7.04 2.68
N GLY A 632 -32.55 6.53 2.76
CA GLY A 632 -31.50 6.70 1.76
C GLY A 632 -31.60 5.77 0.54
N ALA A 633 -32.46 4.74 0.57
CA ALA A 633 -32.63 3.79 -0.55
C ALA A 633 -33.66 4.30 -1.56
N TYR A 634 -33.38 4.14 -2.86
CA TYR A 634 -34.35 4.49 -3.92
C TYR A 634 -34.25 3.54 -5.11
N VAL A 635 -35.36 3.40 -5.84
CA VAL A 635 -35.43 2.61 -7.07
C VAL A 635 -34.80 3.39 -8.21
N TRP A 636 -33.92 2.73 -8.97
CA TRP A 636 -33.28 3.36 -10.12
C TRP A 636 -34.27 3.65 -11.24
N GLN A 637 -34.24 4.90 -11.77
CA GLN A 637 -35.24 5.37 -12.73
C GLN A 637 -35.19 4.61 -14.07
N GLU A 638 -33.99 4.14 -14.47
CA GLU A 638 -33.86 3.41 -15.74
C GLU A 638 -34.22 1.92 -15.64
N HIS A 639 -34.26 1.33 -14.42
CA HIS A 639 -34.59 -0.07 -14.24
C HIS A 639 -35.28 -0.34 -12.90
N ALA A 640 -36.58 -0.64 -12.93
CA ALA A 640 -37.41 -0.79 -11.73
C ALA A 640 -36.99 -1.93 -10.79
N ASN A 641 -36.18 -2.92 -11.25
CA ASN A 641 -35.67 -4.01 -10.43
C ASN A 641 -34.27 -3.72 -9.83
N VAL A 642 -33.91 -2.46 -9.68
CA VAL A 642 -32.62 -2.04 -9.13
C VAL A 642 -32.83 -1.02 -8.03
N ILE A 643 -32.27 -1.30 -6.85
CA ILE A 643 -32.19 -0.37 -5.71
C ILE A 643 -30.79 0.26 -5.69
N VAL A 644 -30.75 1.56 -5.49
CA VAL A 644 -29.52 2.33 -5.29
C VAL A 644 -29.46 2.83 -3.85
N ALA A 645 -28.34 2.64 -3.21
CA ALA A 645 -28.06 3.16 -1.87
C ALA A 645 -27.49 4.59 -1.99
N GLY A 646 -28.30 5.60 -1.68
CA GLY A 646 -27.88 6.99 -1.58
C GLY A 646 -27.08 7.28 -0.30
N ASP A 647 -26.76 8.54 -0.07
CA ASP A 647 -26.03 8.94 1.13
C ASP A 647 -26.89 8.73 2.40
N GLY A 648 -26.26 8.20 3.45
CA GLY A 648 -26.94 7.85 4.70
C GLY A 648 -27.89 6.65 4.62
N CYS A 649 -27.87 5.88 3.50
CA CYS A 649 -28.70 4.70 3.34
C CYS A 649 -28.28 3.59 4.31
N THR A 650 -29.28 3.03 5.02
CA THR A 650 -29.10 1.89 5.90
C THR A 650 -29.56 0.59 5.23
N SER A 651 -29.14 -0.57 5.74
CA SER A 651 -29.62 -1.88 5.29
C SER A 651 -31.14 -2.02 5.52
N SER A 652 -31.66 -1.43 6.59
CA SER A 652 -33.08 -1.38 6.91
C SER A 652 -33.88 -0.64 5.84
N ASP A 653 -33.35 0.46 5.28
CA ASP A 653 -33.98 1.20 4.18
C ASP A 653 -34.12 0.34 2.92
N ILE A 654 -33.04 -0.41 2.58
CA ILE A 654 -33.03 -1.31 1.41
C ILE A 654 -34.06 -2.43 1.59
N LEU A 655 -34.11 -3.06 2.77
CA LEU A 655 -35.08 -4.12 3.06
C LEU A 655 -36.52 -3.60 3.03
N ALA A 656 -36.78 -2.46 3.65
CA ALA A 656 -38.11 -1.86 3.64
C ALA A 656 -38.55 -1.50 2.23
N LEU A 657 -37.66 -0.94 1.42
CA LEU A 657 -37.93 -0.62 0.02
C LEU A 657 -38.20 -1.88 -0.81
N ALA A 658 -37.40 -2.94 -0.66
CA ALA A 658 -37.58 -4.21 -1.36
C ALA A 658 -38.92 -4.86 -0.97
N ARG A 659 -39.29 -4.88 0.32
CA ARG A 659 -40.59 -5.37 0.80
C ARG A 659 -41.75 -4.57 0.21
N LEU A 660 -41.66 -3.24 0.15
CA LEU A 660 -42.66 -2.37 -0.45
C LEU A 660 -42.84 -2.64 -1.96
N MET A 661 -41.71 -2.85 -2.68
CA MET A 661 -41.73 -3.21 -4.10
C MET A 661 -42.43 -4.55 -4.34
N ALA A 662 -42.07 -5.58 -3.56
CA ALA A 662 -42.70 -6.91 -3.64
C ALA A 662 -44.19 -6.86 -3.30
N ALA A 663 -44.57 -6.11 -2.25
CA ALA A 663 -45.97 -5.95 -1.85
C ALA A 663 -46.83 -5.27 -2.96
N ARG A 664 -46.30 -4.26 -3.68
CA ARG A 664 -46.98 -3.64 -4.81
C ARG A 664 -47.24 -4.59 -5.98
N VAL A 665 -46.21 -5.41 -6.33
CA VAL A 665 -46.36 -6.42 -7.38
C VAL A 665 -47.40 -7.47 -6.97
N ARG A 666 -47.34 -7.95 -5.73
CA ARG A 666 -48.31 -8.91 -5.19
C ARG A 666 -49.74 -8.35 -5.21
N ALA A 667 -49.93 -7.12 -4.78
CA ALA A 667 -51.24 -6.48 -4.76
C ALA A 667 -51.83 -6.31 -6.16
N ARG A 668 -51.01 -6.00 -7.17
CA ARG A 668 -51.49 -5.70 -8.52
C ARG A 668 -51.61 -6.95 -9.41
N PHE A 669 -50.74 -7.91 -9.26
CA PHE A 669 -50.63 -9.06 -10.18
C PHE A 669 -50.83 -10.41 -9.49
N GLY A 670 -50.90 -10.47 -8.16
CA GLY A 670 -50.93 -11.72 -7.39
C GLY A 670 -49.62 -12.50 -7.36
N ILE A 671 -48.55 -11.95 -7.95
CA ILE A 671 -47.27 -12.62 -8.10
C ILE A 671 -46.38 -12.33 -6.88
N VAL A 672 -45.79 -13.38 -6.29
CA VAL A 672 -44.80 -13.26 -5.22
C VAL A 672 -43.41 -13.24 -5.85
N LEU A 673 -42.69 -12.13 -5.71
CA LEU A 673 -41.32 -11.98 -6.20
C LEU A 673 -40.32 -12.63 -5.22
N GLU A 674 -39.40 -13.44 -5.75
CA GLU A 674 -38.31 -14.06 -5.00
C GLU A 674 -37.07 -13.15 -5.08
N PRO A 675 -36.42 -12.80 -3.94
CA PRO A 675 -35.19 -12.02 -3.96
C PRO A 675 -34.06 -12.75 -4.71
N GLU A 676 -33.34 -12.04 -5.58
CA GLU A 676 -32.08 -12.52 -6.21
C GLU A 676 -30.89 -12.18 -5.32
N ILE A 677 -30.93 -11.04 -4.64
CA ILE A 677 -29.89 -10.60 -3.70
C ILE A 677 -30.02 -11.42 -2.41
N ARG A 678 -28.89 -11.92 -1.92
CA ARG A 678 -28.81 -12.62 -0.64
C ARG A 678 -28.57 -11.62 0.48
N GLY A 679 -29.43 -11.59 1.47
CA GLY A 679 -29.31 -10.78 2.65
C GLY A 679 -29.48 -11.64 3.91
N LEU A 680 -28.76 -11.31 4.95
CA LEU A 680 -28.94 -11.90 6.27
C LEU A 680 -29.93 -11.06 7.05
N VAL A 681 -31.11 -11.62 7.30
CA VAL A 681 -32.13 -11.00 8.17
C VAL A 681 -31.96 -11.61 9.56
N THR A 682 -31.42 -10.84 10.48
CA THR A 682 -31.43 -11.18 11.90
C THR A 682 -32.71 -10.60 12.51
N GLY A 683 -33.67 -11.42 12.88
CA GLY A 683 -34.86 -11.01 13.62
C GLY A 683 -36.14 -11.67 13.12
N ASP A 684 -36.76 -12.44 13.95
CA ASP A 684 -38.11 -12.96 13.99
C ASP A 684 -38.91 -13.06 12.67
N GLY A 685 -38.93 -14.24 12.07
CA GLY A 685 -40.01 -14.67 11.22
C GLY A 685 -39.71 -15.36 9.90
N ASP A 686 -38.50 -15.31 9.36
CA ASP A 686 -38.22 -15.90 8.03
C ASP A 686 -37.06 -16.92 7.99
N ALA A 687 -36.86 -17.66 9.07
CA ALA A 687 -35.93 -18.82 9.10
C ALA A 687 -36.38 -19.98 8.18
N ALA A 688 -37.56 -19.90 7.58
CA ALA A 688 -38.10 -20.94 6.69
C ALA A 688 -37.62 -20.86 5.23
N ALA A 689 -37.11 -19.71 4.76
CA ALA A 689 -36.76 -19.54 3.34
C ALA A 689 -35.33 -19.94 3.01
N THR A 690 -34.47 -20.26 3.98
CA THR A 690 -33.07 -20.66 3.77
C THR A 690 -32.78 -22.14 4.03
N ARG A 691 -33.76 -22.93 4.42
CA ARG A 691 -33.59 -24.38 4.57
C ARG A 691 -33.72 -25.05 3.21
N SER A 692 -32.67 -25.68 2.75
CA SER A 692 -32.72 -26.66 1.67
C SER A 692 -33.72 -27.78 2.08
N PRO A 693 -34.57 -28.29 1.18
CA PRO A 693 -35.39 -29.43 1.49
C PRO A 693 -34.51 -30.63 1.87
N PRO A 694 -34.94 -31.46 2.86
CA PRO A 694 -34.19 -32.67 3.19
C PRO A 694 -34.08 -33.58 1.96
N PRO A 695 -33.03 -34.39 1.86
CA PRO A 695 -32.89 -35.35 0.78
C PRO A 695 -34.07 -36.32 0.78
N PRO A 696 -34.54 -36.82 -0.38
CA PRO A 696 -35.63 -37.76 -0.48
C PRO A 696 -35.28 -39.03 0.33
N GLN A 697 -36.13 -39.41 1.25
CA GLN A 697 -36.02 -40.67 1.98
C GLN A 697 -36.21 -41.81 0.98
N THR A 698 -35.23 -42.70 0.89
CA THR A 698 -35.39 -43.99 0.20
C THR A 698 -36.44 -44.83 0.96
N PRO A 699 -37.38 -45.46 0.28
CA PRO A 699 -38.36 -46.31 0.94
C PRO A 699 -37.65 -47.53 1.56
N GLU A 700 -37.81 -47.68 2.88
CA GLU A 700 -37.48 -48.93 3.59
C GLU A 700 -38.28 -50.08 3.01
N THR A 701 -37.64 -51.02 2.37
CA THR A 701 -38.20 -52.32 2.03
C THR A 701 -38.34 -53.15 3.31
N SER A 702 -39.55 -53.23 3.82
CA SER A 702 -39.92 -54.19 4.85
C SER A 702 -39.77 -55.62 4.34
N HIS A 703 -38.76 -56.33 4.81
CA HIS A 703 -38.81 -57.80 4.82
C HIS A 703 -39.27 -58.25 6.19
N ARG A 704 -40.55 -58.73 6.24
CA ARG A 704 -41.01 -59.66 7.26
C ARG A 704 -40.52 -61.07 6.86
N THR A 705 -39.83 -61.71 7.71
CA THR A 705 -40.05 -63.03 8.31
C THR A 705 -39.09 -63.18 9.49
#